data_73f1a4fe82f9886d1165d3ac09d71949
#
_entry.id   73f1a4fe82f9886d1165d3ac09d71949
#
_cell.length_a   1.000
_cell.length_b   1.000
_cell.length_c   1.000
_cell.angle_alpha   90.00
_cell.angle_beta   90.00
_cell.angle_gamma   90.00
#
_symmetry.space_group_name_H-M   'P 1'
#
loop_
_entity.id
_entity.type
_entity.pdbx_description
1 polymer ?
#
loop_
_entity_poly.entity_id
_entity_poly.type
_entity_poly.pdbx_seq_one_letter_code
_entity_poly.pdbx_strand_id
1 'polypeptide(L)'
;MLDSSENILVHTMSLFRRIPSFLLPFFTLGLAICLSPILSAQQGVIAGEWPSYGGDLGHTRYAPLQQIDAANFDELEVAWRFKTDNLGPSPEYRFQSTPLMVGGKLFSTAGSRRSVVALDAATGELLWMFRYEEGVRGENAPRQLSGRGLAYWQDGSESRILYVTPGYRLIALNADTGLPALDFGIDGVVDLKLNLDQNIDLDTADIGLHSTPIIAKDVVIVGAAHRTGGNPRSRENVKGFVRAFNVRTGERLWVFHTIPQRGEYGFESWEGDSASYTGNTGVWAQISVDPELETVYLPVEAATGDYYGAYRPGNNLFAESLVAVDLNTGDRKWHYQLVHHGIWDQDISSAPILADVMIAGQMRKIVAQPTKQAFLYVFDRITGEPIWPIEERSVEIGDVPGEWYSPTQPFPTQPPAYDRQGVTTDDLIDFTPELRAKGLELASWYKLGPLFTPPVVGDINGPLGILMAPAAAGGTNWPGGSLDPETGILYVSSNSSLGALSLVPPYRGQSDMAYIQGSPITGPRTSGGAGSTAGGGRTEFQAQQRQAPVSTRGTPPRGILVDRLPLQKPPYGKISALDLRDGTLAWQIVHGQTPDRVANHPALASLDIPRTGQSASVGTLVTKTLLIAGEAEMTTGDEGERRAFLRAYNKSNGKEVGALKLPAPQTGSPMTYMLDGEQYLVLAVSGSGYSGELLAFKL
;
A
#
# COMPACT_ATOMS: atom_id res chain seq x y z
N MET A 1 -32.67 -68.11 -39.66
CA MET A 1 -32.05 -68.93 -40.72
C MET A 1 -30.57 -68.76 -40.49
N LEU A 2 -30.01 -69.69 -39.70
CA LEU A 2 -29.13 -70.77 -40.14
C LEU A 2 -27.71 -70.18 -40.48
N ASP A 3 -26.65 -70.63 -40.05
CA ASP A 3 -26.21 -71.70 -39.14
C ASP A 3 -24.70 -71.81 -39.24
N SER A 4 -24.12 -72.21 -38.16
CA SER A 4 -23.00 -73.13 -37.94
C SER A 4 -21.60 -72.80 -38.43
N SER A 5 -20.65 -72.74 -37.50
CA SER A 5 -19.82 -73.85 -36.92
C SER A 5 -18.69 -74.28 -37.86
N GLU A 6 -17.54 -74.61 -37.48
CA GLU A 6 -16.86 -75.34 -36.42
C GLU A 6 -15.32 -75.28 -36.60
N ASN A 7 -14.65 -75.31 -35.52
CA ASN A 7 -13.51 -76.11 -35.07
C ASN A 7 -12.55 -76.81 -36.05
N ILE A 8 -11.27 -76.89 -35.71
CA ILE A 8 -10.38 -78.02 -35.34
C ILE A 8 -8.93 -77.59 -35.28
N LEU A 9 -8.34 -77.56 -34.18
CA LEU A 9 -7.32 -78.26 -33.40
C LEU A 9 -6.17 -78.97 -34.16
N VAL A 10 -4.99 -78.79 -33.64
CA VAL A 10 -3.94 -79.76 -33.18
C VAL A 10 -2.58 -79.79 -33.90
N HIS A 11 -1.59 -79.72 -33.07
CA HIS A 11 -0.29 -80.37 -32.96
C HIS A 11 0.99 -79.79 -33.58
N THR A 12 1.83 -79.30 -32.67
CA THR A 12 3.20 -79.73 -32.26
C THR A 12 4.26 -80.01 -33.35
N MET A 13 5.41 -79.37 -33.21
CA MET A 13 6.68 -79.94 -32.72
C MET A 13 7.86 -79.01 -33.03
N SER A 14 8.67 -78.87 -32.02
CA SER A 14 10.00 -78.33 -31.87
C SER A 14 10.94 -78.49 -33.05
N LEU A 15 11.86 -77.50 -33.21
CA LEU A 15 13.27 -77.76 -33.49
C LEU A 15 14.12 -76.49 -33.20
N PHE A 16 15.07 -76.67 -32.35
CA PHE A 16 16.16 -75.77 -32.03
C PHE A 16 16.99 -75.40 -33.24
N ARG A 17 17.29 -74.08 -33.42
CA ARG A 17 18.60 -73.65 -33.98
C ARG A 17 18.97 -72.25 -33.43
N ARG A 18 20.17 -72.20 -32.86
CA ARG A 18 20.94 -71.02 -32.41
C ARG A 18 21.34 -70.18 -33.60
N ILE A 19 21.18 -68.82 -33.51
CA ILE A 19 21.98 -67.84 -34.25
C ILE A 19 22.06 -66.53 -33.40
N PRO A 20 23.11 -65.67 -33.52
CA PRO A 20 23.71 -64.94 -32.41
C PRO A 20 23.16 -63.55 -32.18
N SER A 21 23.44 -63.06 -30.96
CA SER A 21 23.13 -61.72 -30.40
C SER A 21 23.69 -60.56 -31.28
N PHE A 22 22.83 -59.74 -31.84
CA PHE A 22 23.17 -58.38 -32.26
C PHE A 22 22.54 -57.41 -31.22
N LEU A 23 23.41 -56.67 -30.50
CA LEU A 23 23.07 -55.58 -29.65
C LEU A 23 22.62 -54.40 -30.50
N LEU A 24 21.34 -54.01 -30.45
CA LEU A 24 20.85 -52.70 -30.86
C LEU A 24 20.79 -51.80 -29.63
N PRO A 25 21.37 -50.58 -29.65
CA PRO A 25 21.14 -49.65 -28.59
C PRO A 25 19.75 -49.01 -28.75
N PHE A 26 18.91 -49.20 -27.71
CA PHE A 26 17.68 -48.42 -27.54
C PHE A 26 18.08 -46.97 -27.21
N PHE A 27 17.93 -46.05 -28.19
CA PHE A 27 17.86 -44.64 -27.94
C PHE A 27 16.46 -44.36 -27.32
N THR A 28 16.41 -44.25 -26.01
CA THR A 28 15.29 -43.62 -25.31
C THR A 28 15.42 -42.11 -25.54
N LEU A 29 14.64 -41.59 -26.48
CA LEU A 29 14.42 -40.16 -26.64
C LEU A 29 13.62 -39.68 -25.43
N GLY A 30 14.31 -39.21 -24.39
CA GLY A 30 13.70 -38.53 -23.26
C GLY A 30 13.10 -37.21 -23.75
N LEU A 31 11.77 -37.19 -23.92
CA LEU A 31 11.00 -35.97 -24.10
C LEU A 31 11.08 -35.20 -22.78
N ALA A 32 12.06 -34.32 -22.62
CA ALA A 32 12.09 -33.33 -21.56
C ALA A 32 10.94 -32.36 -21.86
N ILE A 33 9.76 -32.62 -21.28
CA ILE A 33 8.72 -31.60 -21.16
C ILE A 33 9.30 -30.53 -20.24
N CYS A 34 9.81 -29.44 -20.80
CA CYS A 34 10.02 -28.22 -20.06
C CYS A 34 8.63 -27.73 -19.59
N LEU A 35 8.21 -28.20 -18.43
CA LEU A 35 7.18 -27.52 -17.66
C LEU A 35 7.80 -26.19 -17.25
N SER A 36 7.57 -25.15 -18.04
CA SER A 36 7.73 -23.78 -17.53
C SER A 36 6.86 -23.70 -16.28
N PRO A 37 7.38 -23.33 -15.12
CA PRO A 37 6.54 -23.14 -13.95
C PRO A 37 5.50 -22.09 -14.32
N ILE A 38 4.24 -22.46 -14.33
CA ILE A 38 3.14 -21.51 -14.39
C ILE A 38 3.28 -20.69 -13.09
N LEU A 39 3.77 -19.46 -13.21
CA LEU A 39 3.87 -18.52 -12.10
C LEU A 39 2.45 -18.26 -11.60
N SER A 40 2.03 -18.99 -10.59
CA SER A 40 0.80 -18.68 -9.85
C SER A 40 1.03 -17.40 -9.05
N ALA A 41 0.14 -16.43 -9.19
CA ALA A 41 0.25 -15.12 -8.55
C ALA A 41 0.25 -15.16 -7.00
N GLN A 42 0.06 -16.34 -6.39
CA GLN A 42 -0.29 -16.48 -4.98
C GLN A 42 0.57 -17.49 -4.20
N GLN A 43 1.72 -17.86 -4.72
CA GLN A 43 2.58 -18.87 -4.08
C GLN A 43 3.79 -18.30 -3.35
N GLY A 44 3.91 -16.97 -3.33
CA GLY A 44 5.12 -16.31 -2.86
C GLY A 44 6.25 -16.34 -3.88
N VAL A 45 7.45 -15.98 -3.45
CA VAL A 45 8.63 -15.95 -4.31
C VAL A 45 9.08 -17.34 -4.70
N ILE A 46 9.57 -17.48 -5.93
CA ILE A 46 10.08 -18.73 -6.48
C ILE A 46 11.60 -18.63 -6.62
N ALA A 47 12.29 -19.75 -6.47
CA ALA A 47 13.73 -19.88 -6.64
C ALA A 47 14.59 -18.94 -5.77
N GLY A 48 14.02 -18.39 -4.71
CA GLY A 48 14.75 -17.51 -3.79
C GLY A 48 15.00 -16.09 -4.33
N GLU A 49 14.37 -15.70 -5.43
CA GLU A 49 14.41 -14.33 -5.95
C GLU A 49 13.27 -13.47 -5.39
N TRP A 50 13.30 -12.14 -5.66
CA TRP A 50 12.25 -11.19 -5.31
C TRP A 50 11.91 -10.32 -6.53
N PRO A 51 11.17 -10.87 -7.53
CA PRO A 51 11.04 -10.26 -8.86
C PRO A 51 10.01 -9.14 -8.97
N SER A 52 9.17 -8.96 -7.96
CA SER A 52 8.17 -7.88 -7.93
C SER A 52 8.10 -7.21 -6.56
N TYR A 53 7.50 -6.03 -6.48
CA TYR A 53 7.40 -5.24 -5.25
C TYR A 53 6.82 -6.04 -4.06
N GLY A 54 5.81 -6.83 -4.29
CA GLY A 54 5.15 -7.68 -3.29
C GLY A 54 5.73 -9.09 -3.17
N GLY A 55 6.89 -9.36 -3.78
CA GLY A 55 7.46 -10.69 -3.94
C GLY A 55 6.87 -11.41 -5.16
N ASP A 56 5.56 -11.45 -5.25
CA ASP A 56 4.79 -11.98 -6.37
C ASP A 56 3.75 -10.95 -6.88
N LEU A 57 3.05 -11.27 -7.96
CA LEU A 57 2.03 -10.40 -8.55
C LEU A 57 0.75 -10.30 -7.72
N GLY A 58 0.55 -11.22 -6.78
CA GLY A 58 -0.55 -11.24 -5.81
C GLY A 58 -0.27 -10.51 -4.51
N HIS A 59 0.92 -9.92 -4.36
CA HIS A 59 1.36 -9.18 -3.17
C HIS A 59 1.32 -9.98 -1.87
N THR A 60 1.67 -11.26 -1.93
CA THR A 60 1.72 -12.11 -0.72
C THR A 60 2.81 -11.69 0.26
N ARG A 61 3.91 -11.11 -0.22
CA ARG A 61 5.12 -10.81 0.58
C ARG A 61 5.60 -12.02 1.37
N TYR A 62 5.49 -13.17 0.74
CA TYR A 62 5.88 -14.45 1.29
C TYR A 62 7.09 -15.01 0.55
N ALA A 63 8.07 -15.46 1.32
CA ALA A 63 9.20 -16.24 0.82
C ALA A 63 9.29 -17.58 1.55
N PRO A 64 9.25 -18.73 0.85
CA PRO A 64 9.34 -20.06 1.47
C PRO A 64 10.77 -20.38 1.94
N LEU A 65 11.47 -19.38 2.49
CA LEU A 65 12.82 -19.47 3.00
C LEU A 65 12.81 -19.72 4.51
N GLN A 66 13.79 -20.49 5.00
CA GLN A 66 13.85 -20.91 6.41
C GLN A 66 15.25 -20.97 7.00
N GLN A 67 16.29 -20.50 6.29
CA GLN A 67 17.64 -20.46 6.83
C GLN A 67 17.73 -19.47 8.01
N ILE A 68 17.02 -18.34 7.89
CA ILE A 68 16.80 -17.40 8.99
C ILE A 68 15.54 -17.85 9.73
N ASP A 69 15.68 -18.18 11.01
CA ASP A 69 14.60 -18.67 11.86
C ASP A 69 14.66 -18.09 13.29
N ALA A 70 13.82 -18.60 14.19
CA ALA A 70 13.74 -18.13 15.56
C ALA A 70 14.98 -18.42 16.43
N ALA A 71 15.83 -19.33 16.01
CA ALA A 71 17.04 -19.71 16.78
C ALA A 71 18.24 -18.81 16.43
N ASN A 72 18.26 -18.20 15.24
CA ASN A 72 19.42 -17.47 14.73
C ASN A 72 19.13 -16.02 14.30
N PHE A 73 17.89 -15.53 14.43
CA PHE A 73 17.55 -14.18 14.01
C PHE A 73 18.39 -13.08 14.69
N ASP A 74 18.69 -13.25 15.96
CA ASP A 74 19.52 -12.28 16.73
C ASP A 74 21.02 -12.38 16.40
N GLU A 75 21.45 -13.41 15.64
CA GLU A 75 22.81 -13.60 15.18
C GLU A 75 23.09 -12.94 13.83
N LEU A 76 22.06 -12.39 13.17
CA LEU A 76 22.20 -11.73 11.87
C LEU A 76 23.12 -10.53 11.97
N GLU A 77 24.08 -10.47 11.04
CA GLU A 77 25.00 -9.36 10.88
C GLU A 77 24.71 -8.55 9.62
N VAL A 78 25.19 -7.31 9.59
CA VAL A 78 25.08 -6.45 8.40
C VAL A 78 26.01 -6.98 7.31
N ALA A 79 25.45 -7.54 6.24
CA ALA A 79 26.20 -8.02 5.10
C ALA A 79 26.76 -6.84 4.27
N TRP A 80 25.89 -5.86 3.99
CA TRP A 80 26.28 -4.63 3.26
C TRP A 80 25.29 -3.49 3.53
N ARG A 81 25.72 -2.28 3.14
CA ARG A 81 24.98 -1.05 3.30
C ARG A 81 25.12 -0.19 2.04
N PHE A 82 24.00 0.39 1.58
CA PHE A 82 23.97 1.30 0.45
C PHE A 82 23.28 2.61 0.81
N LYS A 83 24.05 3.68 0.96
CA LYS A 83 23.57 5.05 1.25
C LYS A 83 23.09 5.76 0.00
N THR A 84 22.02 6.54 0.12
CA THR A 84 21.42 7.29 -1.00
C THR A 84 21.76 8.79 -1.00
N ASP A 85 22.68 9.27 -0.16
CA ASP A 85 22.97 10.68 0.10
C ASP A 85 23.31 11.47 -1.17
N ASN A 86 24.05 10.86 -2.09
CA ASN A 86 24.59 11.51 -3.28
C ASN A 86 23.71 11.29 -4.54
N LEU A 87 22.50 10.73 -4.38
CA LEU A 87 21.62 10.40 -5.49
C LEU A 87 20.56 11.47 -5.78
N GLY A 88 20.83 12.71 -5.40
CA GLY A 88 19.96 13.85 -5.64
C GLY A 88 20.52 15.13 -5.06
N PRO A 89 19.85 16.29 -5.24
CA PRO A 89 20.34 17.59 -4.79
C PRO A 89 20.30 17.74 -3.26
N SER A 90 19.61 16.87 -2.55
CA SER A 90 19.52 16.84 -1.09
C SER A 90 19.35 15.40 -0.61
N PRO A 91 19.76 15.09 0.64
CA PRO A 91 19.48 13.80 1.25
C PRO A 91 17.98 13.55 1.32
N GLU A 92 17.59 12.29 1.16
CA GLU A 92 16.21 11.83 1.29
C GLU A 92 15.98 11.25 2.69
N TYR A 93 15.01 11.79 3.43
CA TYR A 93 14.65 11.34 4.78
C TYR A 93 13.34 10.52 4.83
N ARG A 94 12.81 10.14 3.67
CA ARG A 94 11.59 9.29 3.50
C ARG A 94 11.80 8.27 2.39
N PHE A 95 12.80 7.44 2.55
CA PHE A 95 13.17 6.43 1.58
C PHE A 95 12.24 5.21 1.70
N GLN A 96 11.26 5.10 0.81
CA GLN A 96 10.18 4.10 0.88
C GLN A 96 10.34 2.94 -0.11
N SER A 97 11.45 2.84 -0.80
CA SER A 97 11.67 1.82 -1.82
C SER A 97 11.73 0.42 -1.20
N THR A 98 11.10 -0.55 -1.86
CA THR A 98 11.34 -1.98 -1.68
C THR A 98 12.10 -2.45 -2.91
N PRO A 99 13.34 -2.93 -2.77
CA PRO A 99 14.12 -3.37 -3.93
C PRO A 99 13.59 -4.68 -4.51
N LEU A 100 13.94 -4.93 -5.78
CA LEU A 100 13.79 -6.25 -6.42
C LEU A 100 15.13 -6.97 -6.44
N MET A 101 15.13 -8.29 -6.37
CA MET A 101 16.33 -9.12 -6.60
C MET A 101 16.05 -10.16 -7.67
N VAL A 102 16.78 -10.07 -8.78
CA VAL A 102 16.71 -11.01 -9.90
C VAL A 102 18.11 -11.24 -10.48
N GLY A 103 18.48 -12.49 -10.70
CA GLY A 103 19.74 -12.86 -11.33
C GLY A 103 20.98 -12.33 -10.60
N GLY A 104 20.96 -12.28 -9.26
CA GLY A 104 22.06 -11.77 -8.46
C GLY A 104 22.22 -10.26 -8.45
N LYS A 105 21.30 -9.50 -9.06
CA LYS A 105 21.27 -8.05 -9.08
C LYS A 105 20.09 -7.54 -8.24
N LEU A 106 20.33 -6.48 -7.49
CA LEU A 106 19.29 -5.81 -6.71
C LEU A 106 18.98 -4.47 -7.36
N PHE A 107 17.71 -4.25 -7.70
CA PHE A 107 17.24 -3.04 -8.36
C PHE A 107 16.38 -2.20 -7.43
N SER A 108 16.63 -0.89 -7.37
CA SER A 108 15.87 0.02 -6.52
C SER A 108 15.77 1.41 -7.14
N THR A 109 14.70 2.12 -6.79
CA THR A 109 14.69 3.58 -6.93
C THR A 109 15.31 4.21 -5.68
N ALA A 110 16.06 5.29 -5.84
CA ALA A 110 16.79 5.92 -4.74
C ALA A 110 17.01 7.41 -4.95
N GLY A 111 17.18 8.14 -3.85
CA GLY A 111 17.51 9.56 -3.83
C GLY A 111 16.35 10.50 -4.18
N SER A 112 16.52 11.77 -3.86
CA SER A 112 15.45 12.78 -3.94
C SER A 112 14.95 13.10 -5.36
N ARG A 113 15.64 12.61 -6.41
CA ARG A 113 15.22 12.73 -7.82
C ARG A 113 14.82 11.41 -8.47
N ARG A 114 14.61 10.37 -7.67
CA ARG A 114 14.20 9.04 -8.13
C ARG A 114 15.13 8.45 -9.20
N SER A 115 16.43 8.38 -8.85
CA SER A 115 17.39 7.60 -9.64
C SER A 115 17.06 6.12 -9.57
N VAL A 116 17.38 5.36 -10.62
CA VAL A 116 17.37 3.90 -10.61
C VAL A 116 18.78 3.41 -10.38
N VAL A 117 18.96 2.46 -9.46
CA VAL A 117 20.25 1.83 -9.17
C VAL A 117 20.14 0.32 -9.33
N ALA A 118 21.20 -0.29 -9.87
CA ALA A 118 21.42 -1.73 -9.79
C ALA A 118 22.65 -1.97 -8.93
N LEU A 119 22.49 -2.86 -7.95
CA LEU A 119 23.54 -3.25 -7.02
C LEU A 119 23.84 -4.74 -7.21
N ASP A 120 25.08 -5.13 -6.96
CA ASP A 120 25.40 -6.53 -6.72
C ASP A 120 24.70 -6.99 -5.44
N ALA A 121 23.92 -8.05 -5.51
CA ALA A 121 23.08 -8.48 -4.41
C ALA A 121 23.86 -9.10 -3.24
N ALA A 122 25.09 -9.62 -3.47
CA ALA A 122 25.95 -10.18 -2.43
C ALA A 122 26.69 -9.09 -1.65
N THR A 123 27.10 -7.99 -2.32
CA THR A 123 28.04 -7.00 -1.78
C THR A 123 27.47 -5.61 -1.59
N GLY A 124 26.32 -5.29 -2.24
CA GLY A 124 25.76 -3.94 -2.28
C GLY A 124 26.54 -2.96 -3.16
N GLU A 125 27.52 -3.43 -3.95
CA GLU A 125 28.31 -2.61 -4.86
C GLU A 125 27.42 -2.06 -6.00
N LEU A 126 27.60 -0.77 -6.33
CA LEU A 126 26.85 -0.13 -7.41
C LEU A 126 27.36 -0.63 -8.77
N LEU A 127 26.51 -1.34 -9.52
CA LEU A 127 26.81 -1.84 -10.86
C LEU A 127 26.55 -0.75 -11.91
N TRP A 128 25.39 -0.10 -11.84
CA TRP A 128 25.03 1.03 -12.70
C TRP A 128 23.96 1.90 -12.03
N MET A 129 23.85 3.14 -12.50
CA MET A 129 22.84 4.11 -12.08
C MET A 129 22.27 4.84 -13.30
N PHE A 130 20.97 5.07 -13.30
CA PHE A 130 20.28 5.91 -14.27
C PHE A 130 19.51 7.01 -13.58
N ARG A 131 19.53 8.22 -14.16
CA ARG A 131 18.72 9.35 -13.70
C ARG A 131 18.15 10.11 -14.90
N TYR A 132 16.88 10.43 -14.84
CA TYR A 132 16.21 11.25 -15.83
C TYR A 132 16.04 12.68 -15.31
N GLU A 133 16.48 13.66 -16.11
CA GLU A 133 16.36 15.08 -15.76
C GLU A 133 15.03 15.62 -16.28
N GLU A 134 14.15 16.02 -15.36
CA GLU A 134 12.78 16.44 -15.66
C GLU A 134 12.56 17.95 -15.67
N GLY A 135 13.53 18.75 -15.18
CA GLY A 135 13.40 20.20 -15.06
C GLY A 135 12.17 20.64 -14.26
N VAL A 136 11.54 21.71 -14.69
CA VAL A 136 10.35 22.33 -14.04
C VAL A 136 9.23 21.32 -13.80
N ARG A 137 9.04 20.37 -14.70
CA ARG A 137 8.00 19.35 -14.57
C ARG A 137 8.22 18.43 -13.36
N GLY A 138 9.47 18.05 -13.10
CA GLY A 138 9.84 17.28 -11.91
C GLY A 138 9.70 18.10 -10.62
N GLU A 139 10.02 19.40 -10.66
CA GLU A 139 9.87 20.31 -9.52
C GLU A 139 8.42 20.54 -9.13
N ASN A 140 7.51 20.58 -10.11
CA ASN A 140 6.06 20.74 -9.89
C ASN A 140 5.35 19.42 -9.58
N ALA A 141 6.02 18.28 -9.66
CA ALA A 141 5.41 16.97 -9.49
C ALA A 141 4.73 16.81 -8.11
N PRO A 142 3.53 16.22 -8.05
CA PRO A 142 2.82 16.02 -6.78
C PRO A 142 3.49 14.96 -5.89
N ARG A 143 4.22 14.02 -6.50
CA ARG A 143 4.87 12.90 -5.83
C ARG A 143 6.35 12.84 -6.19
N GLN A 144 7.15 13.49 -5.40
CA GLN A 144 8.61 13.57 -5.53
C GLN A 144 9.30 12.42 -4.75
N LEU A 145 10.61 12.49 -4.60
CA LEU A 145 11.49 11.55 -3.91
C LEU A 145 11.61 10.20 -4.65
N SER A 146 12.27 9.23 -4.04
CA SER A 146 12.53 7.91 -4.62
C SER A 146 11.29 7.13 -5.04
N GLY A 147 10.13 7.43 -4.44
CA GLY A 147 8.96 6.58 -4.62
C GLY A 147 9.13 5.24 -3.89
N ARG A 148 8.44 4.21 -4.37
CA ARG A 148 8.38 2.90 -3.70
C ARG A 148 9.13 1.78 -4.41
N GLY A 149 9.65 2.02 -5.61
CA GLY A 149 10.41 1.02 -6.37
C GLY A 149 10.10 1.05 -7.88
N LEU A 150 10.28 -0.07 -8.51
CA LEU A 150 10.25 -0.27 -9.94
C LEU A 150 9.69 -1.66 -10.28
N ALA A 151 9.55 -1.98 -11.57
CA ALA A 151 9.13 -3.29 -12.05
C ALA A 151 10.19 -3.91 -12.94
N TYR A 152 10.25 -5.23 -12.94
CA TYR A 152 11.14 -6.05 -13.76
C TYR A 152 10.35 -6.88 -14.77
N TRP A 153 10.86 -7.00 -15.97
CA TRP A 153 10.33 -7.84 -17.04
C TRP A 153 11.45 -8.58 -17.74
N GLN A 154 11.18 -9.81 -18.15
CA GLN A 154 12.13 -10.62 -18.92
C GLN A 154 11.42 -11.51 -19.93
N ASP A 155 12.01 -11.61 -21.13
CA ASP A 155 11.69 -12.62 -22.13
C ASP A 155 12.97 -13.11 -22.84
N GLY A 156 13.29 -14.38 -22.63
CA GLY A 156 14.54 -14.95 -23.12
C GLY A 156 15.77 -14.22 -22.55
N SER A 157 16.58 -13.65 -23.43
CA SER A 157 17.77 -12.87 -23.07
C SER A 157 17.51 -11.37 -22.90
N GLU A 158 16.31 -10.91 -23.21
CA GLU A 158 15.92 -9.51 -23.04
C GLU A 158 15.37 -9.30 -21.63
N SER A 159 15.89 -8.31 -20.91
CA SER A 159 15.39 -7.93 -19.60
C SER A 159 15.29 -6.41 -19.45
N ARG A 160 14.22 -5.93 -18.82
CA ARG A 160 13.92 -4.52 -18.65
C ARG A 160 13.56 -4.16 -17.22
N ILE A 161 14.00 -2.98 -16.82
CA ILE A 161 13.52 -2.29 -15.61
C ILE A 161 12.58 -1.18 -16.08
N LEU A 162 11.37 -1.14 -15.53
CA LEU A 162 10.41 -0.06 -15.79
C LEU A 162 10.09 0.69 -14.51
N TYR A 163 10.06 2.03 -14.58
CA TYR A 163 9.68 2.87 -13.45
C TYR A 163 8.98 4.14 -13.92
N VAL A 164 8.22 4.76 -13.01
CA VAL A 164 7.56 6.05 -13.29
C VAL A 164 8.35 7.16 -12.59
N THR A 165 8.73 8.19 -13.36
CA THR A 165 9.45 9.36 -12.83
C THR A 165 8.52 10.27 -12.01
N PRO A 166 9.06 11.19 -11.17
CA PRO A 166 8.26 12.21 -10.50
C PRO A 166 7.35 13.00 -11.44
N GLY A 167 7.85 13.42 -12.62
CA GLY A 167 7.12 14.18 -13.64
C GLY A 167 6.15 13.34 -14.47
N TYR A 168 5.90 12.09 -14.08
CA TYR A 168 4.93 11.19 -14.69
C TYR A 168 5.32 10.77 -16.11
N ARG A 169 6.51 10.16 -16.23
CA ARG A 169 6.98 9.45 -17.43
C ARG A 169 7.24 8.00 -17.08
N LEU A 170 6.85 7.07 -17.93
CA LEU A 170 7.22 5.66 -17.85
C LEU A 170 8.48 5.44 -18.66
N ILE A 171 9.54 4.97 -18.01
CA ILE A 171 10.84 4.74 -18.62
C ILE A 171 11.17 3.26 -18.58
N ALA A 172 11.65 2.71 -19.69
CA ALA A 172 12.18 1.36 -19.80
C ALA A 172 13.70 1.40 -19.96
N LEU A 173 14.41 0.65 -19.11
CA LEU A 173 15.86 0.50 -19.12
C LEU A 173 16.22 -0.96 -19.37
N ASN A 174 17.29 -1.22 -20.08
CA ASN A 174 17.90 -2.54 -20.12
C ASN A 174 18.42 -2.89 -18.71
N ALA A 175 18.00 -4.02 -18.15
CA ALA A 175 18.32 -4.39 -16.78
C ALA A 175 19.80 -4.68 -16.52
N ASP A 176 20.55 -5.07 -17.55
CA ASP A 176 21.98 -5.37 -17.42
C ASP A 176 22.85 -4.13 -17.45
N THR A 177 22.46 -3.13 -18.27
CA THR A 177 23.31 -1.97 -18.56
C THR A 177 22.81 -0.65 -17.98
N GLY A 178 21.54 -0.55 -17.61
CA GLY A 178 20.90 0.68 -17.17
C GLY A 178 20.65 1.68 -18.31
N LEU A 179 20.91 1.33 -19.57
CA LEU A 179 20.66 2.18 -20.71
C LEU A 179 19.17 2.15 -21.12
N PRO A 180 18.61 3.25 -21.64
CA PRO A 180 17.24 3.28 -22.15
C PRO A 180 17.01 2.23 -23.24
N ALA A 181 15.88 1.55 -23.21
CA ALA A 181 15.41 0.63 -24.24
C ALA A 181 14.83 1.46 -25.40
N LEU A 182 15.63 1.72 -26.44
CA LEU A 182 15.30 2.70 -27.48
C LEU A 182 14.08 2.35 -28.34
N ASP A 183 13.64 1.10 -28.31
CA ASP A 183 12.43 0.59 -28.96
C ASP A 183 11.14 0.81 -28.14
N PHE A 184 11.27 1.32 -26.91
CA PHE A 184 10.15 1.63 -26.04
C PHE A 184 9.79 3.11 -26.10
N GLY A 185 8.58 3.44 -26.55
CA GLY A 185 8.11 4.81 -26.69
C GLY A 185 8.99 5.67 -27.62
N ILE A 186 9.45 6.79 -27.09
CA ILE A 186 10.43 7.65 -27.78
C ILE A 186 11.72 7.59 -26.95
N ASP A 187 12.75 6.97 -27.51
CA ASP A 187 14.07 6.83 -26.87
C ASP A 187 14.02 6.24 -25.45
N GLY A 188 13.17 5.23 -25.23
CA GLY A 188 13.00 4.56 -23.93
C GLY A 188 11.96 5.20 -23.02
N VAL A 189 11.18 6.17 -23.48
CA VAL A 189 10.28 6.99 -22.66
C VAL A 189 8.87 7.06 -23.25
N VAL A 190 7.86 6.80 -22.41
CA VAL A 190 6.46 7.12 -22.66
C VAL A 190 6.05 8.29 -21.77
N ASP A 191 5.61 9.40 -22.36
CA ASP A 191 5.08 10.54 -21.63
C ASP A 191 3.64 10.26 -21.17
N LEU A 192 3.48 9.98 -19.88
CA LEU A 192 2.19 9.62 -19.30
C LEU A 192 1.22 10.82 -19.17
N LYS A 193 1.64 12.07 -19.35
CA LYS A 193 0.76 13.23 -19.41
C LYS A 193 0.14 13.44 -20.78
N LEU A 194 0.64 12.73 -21.80
CA LEU A 194 0.03 12.71 -23.13
C LEU A 194 -1.03 11.60 -23.24
N ASN A 195 -1.99 11.82 -24.12
CA ASN A 195 -3.06 10.84 -24.43
C ASN A 195 -3.79 10.33 -23.14
N LEU A 196 -4.13 11.27 -22.25
CA LEU A 196 -4.83 10.99 -20.98
C LEU A 196 -6.35 10.99 -21.10
N ASP A 197 -6.89 11.14 -22.33
CA ASP A 197 -8.32 11.35 -22.60
C ASP A 197 -8.89 12.58 -21.85
N GLN A 198 -8.01 13.51 -21.50
CA GLN A 198 -8.28 14.82 -20.92
C GLN A 198 -7.17 15.82 -21.29
N ASN A 199 -7.51 17.11 -21.39
CA ASN A 199 -6.54 18.17 -21.64
C ASN A 199 -5.95 18.67 -20.32
N ILE A 200 -4.63 18.62 -20.19
CA ILE A 200 -3.90 19.08 -18.99
C ILE A 200 -2.66 19.87 -19.38
N ASP A 201 -2.22 20.76 -18.52
CA ASP A 201 -0.91 21.39 -18.63
C ASP A 201 0.20 20.39 -18.27
N LEU A 202 1.16 20.20 -19.20
CA LEU A 202 2.19 19.16 -19.03
C LEU A 202 3.16 19.43 -17.88
N ASP A 203 3.40 20.70 -17.54
CA ASP A 203 4.37 21.10 -16.53
C ASP A 203 3.77 21.20 -15.12
N THR A 204 2.50 21.65 -15.03
CA THR A 204 1.90 22.03 -13.74
C THR A 204 0.73 21.17 -13.29
N ALA A 205 0.17 20.32 -14.17
CA ALA A 205 -0.97 19.46 -13.84
C ALA A 205 -0.69 18.56 -12.65
N ASP A 206 -1.65 18.49 -11.72
CA ASP A 206 -1.58 17.73 -10.48
C ASP A 206 -1.80 16.24 -10.72
N ILE A 207 -0.84 15.59 -11.38
CA ILE A 207 -0.80 14.15 -11.59
C ILE A 207 0.64 13.64 -11.59
N GLY A 208 0.86 12.51 -10.94
CA GLY A 208 2.14 11.80 -10.85
C GLY A 208 1.94 10.39 -10.34
N LEU A 209 3.00 9.72 -9.92
CA LEU A 209 2.92 8.41 -9.27
C LEU A 209 4.13 8.20 -8.37
N HIS A 210 3.96 7.47 -7.28
CA HIS A 210 5.05 7.04 -6.39
C HIS A 210 4.99 5.55 -6.05
N SER A 211 3.91 4.83 -6.41
CA SER A 211 3.89 3.37 -6.44
C SER A 211 4.63 2.83 -7.66
N THR A 212 4.91 1.54 -7.66
CA THR A 212 5.55 0.87 -8.80
C THR A 212 4.54 0.62 -9.92
N PRO A 213 4.93 0.68 -11.19
CA PRO A 213 4.15 -0.01 -12.22
C PRO A 213 4.13 -1.50 -11.92
N ILE A 214 3.16 -2.23 -12.45
CA ILE A 214 3.14 -3.70 -12.36
C ILE A 214 3.16 -4.29 -13.78
N ILE A 215 3.86 -5.42 -13.94
CA ILE A 215 3.98 -6.08 -15.22
C ILE A 215 3.48 -7.52 -15.11
N ALA A 216 2.59 -7.89 -16.02
CA ALA A 216 2.15 -9.27 -16.19
C ALA A 216 2.14 -9.61 -17.69
N LYS A 217 2.79 -10.71 -18.05
CA LYS A 217 3.04 -11.04 -19.47
C LYS A 217 3.74 -9.87 -20.16
N ASP A 218 3.22 -9.39 -21.28
CA ASP A 218 3.78 -8.24 -22.03
C ASP A 218 3.01 -6.92 -21.76
N VAL A 219 2.26 -6.85 -20.66
CA VAL A 219 1.45 -5.69 -20.27
C VAL A 219 2.01 -5.02 -19.04
N VAL A 220 2.37 -3.72 -19.15
CA VAL A 220 2.71 -2.87 -18.00
C VAL A 220 1.54 -1.95 -17.66
N ILE A 221 1.13 -1.94 -16.39
CA ILE A 221 -0.03 -1.20 -15.89
C ILE A 221 0.46 -0.08 -14.98
N VAL A 222 -0.09 1.13 -15.18
CA VAL A 222 0.29 2.33 -14.46
C VAL A 222 -0.95 3.01 -13.90
N GLY A 223 -0.94 3.27 -12.60
CA GLY A 223 -1.94 4.09 -11.92
C GLY A 223 -1.57 5.58 -11.92
N ALA A 224 -2.21 6.33 -11.04
CA ALA A 224 -1.95 7.75 -10.85
C ALA A 224 -2.09 8.15 -9.38
N ALA A 225 -1.42 9.24 -9.00
CA ALA A 225 -1.47 9.84 -7.68
C ALA A 225 -1.49 11.36 -7.80
N HIS A 226 -2.21 12.01 -6.88
CA HIS A 226 -2.42 13.45 -6.84
C HIS A 226 -1.83 14.04 -5.55
N ARG A 227 -1.84 15.34 -5.38
CA ARG A 227 -1.62 15.96 -4.07
C ARG A 227 -2.75 15.56 -3.14
N THR A 228 -2.46 15.62 -1.84
CA THR A 228 -3.50 15.33 -0.86
C THR A 228 -4.69 16.27 -1.03
N GLY A 229 -5.90 15.71 -1.07
CA GLY A 229 -7.14 16.41 -1.41
C GLY A 229 -7.87 17.07 -0.24
N GLY A 230 -7.28 17.12 0.99
CA GLY A 230 -7.89 17.78 2.16
C GLY A 230 -7.98 19.30 2.04
N ASN A 231 -7.16 19.90 1.16
CA ASN A 231 -7.15 21.36 0.87
C ASN A 231 -7.08 21.59 -0.64
N PRO A 232 -8.04 21.13 -1.42
CA PRO A 232 -8.03 21.30 -2.87
C PRO A 232 -8.10 22.78 -3.22
N ARG A 233 -7.30 23.20 -4.21
CA ARG A 233 -7.36 24.59 -4.75
C ARG A 233 -8.64 24.83 -5.54
N SER A 234 -9.17 23.78 -6.12
CA SER A 234 -10.39 23.81 -6.92
C SER A 234 -11.16 22.52 -6.74
N ARG A 235 -12.48 22.59 -6.95
CA ARG A 235 -13.34 21.42 -7.18
C ARG A 235 -12.97 20.66 -8.46
N GLU A 236 -12.27 21.35 -9.37
CA GLU A 236 -11.73 20.74 -10.60
C GLU A 236 -10.34 20.20 -10.35
N ASN A 237 -10.07 18.98 -10.81
CA ASN A 237 -8.74 18.39 -10.80
C ASN A 237 -8.56 17.39 -11.95
N VAL A 238 -7.32 16.97 -12.17
CA VAL A 238 -6.97 15.93 -13.14
C VAL A 238 -7.51 14.58 -12.67
N LYS A 239 -8.08 13.81 -13.59
CA LYS A 239 -8.58 12.46 -13.33
C LYS A 239 -7.43 11.45 -13.36
N GLY A 240 -7.45 10.50 -12.43
CA GLY A 240 -6.38 9.53 -12.23
C GLY A 240 -6.58 8.20 -12.95
N PHE A 241 -6.95 8.24 -14.23
CA PHE A 241 -7.20 7.04 -15.03
C PHE A 241 -6.05 6.02 -14.98
N VAL A 242 -6.39 4.74 -14.98
CA VAL A 242 -5.43 3.64 -15.04
C VAL A 242 -5.21 3.24 -16.49
N ARG A 243 -3.95 3.04 -16.88
CA ARG A 243 -3.60 2.71 -18.26
C ARG A 243 -2.63 1.54 -18.33
N ALA A 244 -2.76 0.78 -19.42
CA ALA A 244 -1.79 -0.26 -19.74
C ALA A 244 -1.06 0.05 -21.05
N PHE A 245 0.19 -0.42 -21.10
CA PHE A 245 1.08 -0.25 -22.22
C PHE A 245 1.75 -1.58 -22.56
N ASN A 246 2.09 -1.76 -23.82
CA ASN A 246 2.93 -2.88 -24.24
C ASN A 246 4.35 -2.67 -23.67
N VAL A 247 4.88 -3.67 -22.96
CA VAL A 247 6.18 -3.58 -22.27
C VAL A 247 7.36 -3.47 -23.23
N ARG A 248 7.21 -3.91 -24.50
CA ARG A 248 8.25 -3.85 -25.52
C ARG A 248 8.25 -2.52 -26.26
N THR A 249 7.05 -2.04 -26.66
CA THR A 249 6.93 -0.88 -27.55
C THR A 249 6.51 0.40 -26.85
N GLY A 250 5.95 0.33 -25.65
CA GLY A 250 5.36 1.49 -24.96
C GLY A 250 4.04 1.97 -25.57
N GLU A 251 3.45 1.24 -26.52
CA GLU A 251 2.13 1.55 -27.08
C GLU A 251 1.05 1.39 -26.03
N ARG A 252 0.12 2.37 -25.93
CA ARG A 252 -1.04 2.27 -25.02
C ARG A 252 -2.01 1.19 -25.53
N LEU A 253 -2.24 0.18 -24.69
CA LEU A 253 -3.16 -0.93 -24.99
C LEU A 253 -4.60 -0.57 -24.61
N TRP A 254 -4.80 -0.02 -23.44
CA TRP A 254 -6.13 0.35 -22.93
C TRP A 254 -6.07 1.46 -21.86
N VAL A 255 -7.22 2.03 -21.55
CA VAL A 255 -7.45 2.93 -20.43
C VAL A 255 -8.70 2.50 -19.67
N PHE A 256 -8.66 2.55 -18.34
CA PHE A 256 -9.82 2.41 -17.49
C PHE A 256 -10.15 3.78 -16.87
N HIS A 257 -11.34 4.30 -17.15
CA HIS A 257 -11.80 5.56 -16.63
C HIS A 257 -12.36 5.38 -15.21
N THR A 258 -11.57 5.73 -14.21
CA THR A 258 -11.94 5.63 -12.78
C THR A 258 -13.04 6.64 -12.40
N ILE A 259 -13.18 7.74 -13.14
CA ILE A 259 -14.39 8.56 -13.22
C ILE A 259 -14.99 8.26 -14.60
N PRO A 260 -16.14 7.58 -14.67
CA PRO A 260 -16.74 7.18 -15.93
C PRO A 260 -17.07 8.37 -16.82
N GLN A 261 -16.86 8.20 -18.11
CA GLN A 261 -17.30 9.17 -19.11
C GLN A 261 -18.79 8.95 -19.47
N ARG A 262 -19.39 9.94 -20.12
CA ARG A 262 -20.81 9.85 -20.52
C ARG A 262 -21.05 8.62 -21.38
N GLY A 263 -21.98 7.77 -20.94
CA GLY A 263 -22.33 6.50 -21.59
C GLY A 263 -21.58 5.28 -21.07
N GLU A 264 -20.59 5.45 -20.20
CA GLU A 264 -19.93 4.35 -19.50
C GLU A 264 -20.69 3.97 -18.23
N TYR A 265 -20.51 2.72 -17.78
CA TYR A 265 -21.11 2.23 -16.56
C TYR A 265 -20.64 3.02 -15.34
N GLY A 266 -21.57 3.42 -14.48
CA GLY A 266 -21.29 4.18 -13.24
C GLY A 266 -21.35 5.69 -13.42
N PHE A 267 -21.50 6.21 -14.64
CA PHE A 267 -21.60 7.66 -14.88
C PHE A 267 -22.77 8.30 -14.11
N GLU A 268 -23.89 7.60 -13.97
CA GLU A 268 -25.09 8.05 -13.27
C GLU A 268 -24.87 8.24 -11.75
N SER A 269 -23.82 7.65 -11.20
CA SER A 269 -23.45 7.84 -9.78
C SER A 269 -22.80 9.20 -9.50
N TRP A 270 -22.55 10.00 -10.54
CA TRP A 270 -22.04 11.37 -10.50
C TRP A 270 -23.14 12.33 -10.89
N GLU A 271 -23.86 12.83 -9.92
CA GLU A 271 -24.99 13.73 -10.17
C GLU A 271 -24.54 15.17 -10.51
N GLY A 272 -25.40 15.97 -11.12
CA GLY A 272 -25.14 17.38 -11.39
C GLY A 272 -23.97 17.66 -12.33
N ASP A 273 -23.66 16.77 -13.27
CA ASP A 273 -22.53 16.85 -14.22
C ASP A 273 -21.15 16.85 -13.54
N SER A 274 -21.07 16.41 -12.29
CA SER A 274 -19.86 16.46 -11.48
C SER A 274 -18.73 15.59 -12.04
N ALA A 275 -19.01 14.52 -12.79
CA ALA A 275 -18.03 13.74 -13.51
C ALA A 275 -17.20 14.56 -14.51
N SER A 276 -17.71 15.69 -15.01
CA SER A 276 -17.02 16.49 -16.02
C SER A 276 -15.77 17.18 -15.47
N TYR A 277 -15.80 17.65 -14.22
CA TYR A 277 -14.75 18.46 -13.61
C TYR A 277 -14.04 17.82 -12.43
N THR A 278 -14.68 16.91 -11.69
CA THR A 278 -14.05 16.24 -10.55
C THR A 278 -12.86 15.39 -11.01
N GLY A 279 -11.82 15.37 -10.24
CA GLY A 279 -10.60 14.60 -10.50
C GLY A 279 -10.22 13.69 -9.36
N ASN A 280 -8.92 13.43 -9.19
CA ASN A 280 -8.36 12.35 -8.37
C ASN A 280 -8.87 10.96 -8.83
N THR A 281 -9.32 10.11 -7.92
CA THR A 281 -9.71 8.71 -8.20
C THR A 281 -8.60 7.92 -8.89
N GLY A 282 -7.35 8.26 -8.60
CA GLY A 282 -6.20 7.51 -9.09
C GLY A 282 -6.02 6.18 -8.37
N VAL A 283 -5.08 5.40 -8.84
CA VAL A 283 -4.57 4.22 -8.15
C VAL A 283 -3.12 4.51 -7.74
N TRP A 284 -2.95 5.04 -6.54
CA TRP A 284 -1.64 5.36 -5.97
C TRP A 284 -1.10 4.26 -5.05
N ALA A 285 -1.94 3.31 -4.67
CA ALA A 285 -1.55 2.07 -4.03
C ALA A 285 -0.93 1.11 -5.05
N GLN A 286 -0.41 -0.02 -4.59
CA GLN A 286 0.09 -1.07 -5.47
C GLN A 286 -1.08 -1.83 -6.10
N ILE A 287 -0.93 -2.16 -7.36
CA ILE A 287 -1.89 -2.94 -8.16
C ILE A 287 -1.51 -4.42 -8.06
N SER A 288 -2.48 -5.33 -8.01
CA SER A 288 -2.25 -6.77 -8.07
C SER A 288 -2.79 -7.38 -9.35
N VAL A 289 -2.17 -8.45 -9.81
CA VAL A 289 -2.55 -9.14 -11.05
C VAL A 289 -2.60 -10.64 -10.83
N ASP A 290 -3.66 -11.26 -11.33
CA ASP A 290 -3.74 -12.71 -11.52
C ASP A 290 -3.49 -13.01 -13.01
N PRO A 291 -2.29 -13.48 -13.40
CA PRO A 291 -1.97 -13.75 -14.80
C PRO A 291 -2.68 -15.00 -15.35
N GLU A 292 -3.15 -15.91 -14.49
CA GLU A 292 -3.92 -17.09 -14.87
C GLU A 292 -5.36 -16.70 -15.25
N LEU A 293 -5.99 -15.84 -14.44
CA LEU A 293 -7.33 -15.30 -14.69
C LEU A 293 -7.31 -14.09 -15.63
N GLU A 294 -6.14 -13.62 -16.05
CA GLU A 294 -5.97 -12.40 -16.83
C GLU A 294 -6.75 -11.23 -16.22
N THR A 295 -6.57 -11.03 -14.91
CA THR A 295 -7.35 -10.06 -14.15
C THR A 295 -6.44 -9.13 -13.34
N VAL A 296 -6.69 -7.83 -13.44
CA VAL A 296 -6.02 -6.76 -12.71
C VAL A 296 -6.95 -6.24 -11.62
N TYR A 297 -6.47 -6.07 -10.40
CA TYR A 297 -7.23 -5.57 -9.26
C TYR A 297 -6.74 -4.17 -8.89
N LEU A 298 -7.62 -3.17 -9.02
CA LEU A 298 -7.34 -1.76 -8.89
C LEU A 298 -7.92 -1.21 -7.58
N PRO A 299 -7.07 -0.84 -6.60
CA PRO A 299 -7.52 -0.14 -5.38
C PRO A 299 -7.61 1.37 -5.64
N VAL A 300 -8.81 1.87 -5.93
CA VAL A 300 -9.04 3.25 -6.35
C VAL A 300 -9.15 4.18 -5.13
N GLU A 301 -8.50 5.36 -5.21
CA GLU A 301 -8.55 6.39 -4.17
C GLU A 301 -9.86 7.20 -4.17
N ALA A 302 -10.04 8.05 -3.16
CA ALA A 302 -11.12 9.03 -3.07
C ALA A 302 -11.10 10.04 -4.24
N ALA A 303 -12.27 10.66 -4.50
CA ALA A 303 -12.39 11.76 -5.45
C ALA A 303 -11.92 13.10 -4.83
N THR A 304 -11.67 14.12 -5.67
CA THR A 304 -11.29 15.47 -5.21
C THR A 304 -12.23 15.98 -4.12
N GLY A 305 -11.65 16.46 -3.02
CA GLY A 305 -12.37 16.92 -1.84
C GLY A 305 -12.53 15.79 -0.80
N ASP A 306 -11.42 15.35 -0.20
CA ASP A 306 -11.35 14.21 0.75
C ASP A 306 -12.34 14.35 1.93
N TYR A 307 -12.71 15.60 2.31
CA TYR A 307 -13.53 15.88 3.49
C TYR A 307 -14.79 16.69 3.22
N TYR A 308 -14.97 17.18 1.99
CA TYR A 308 -16.13 17.95 1.56
C TYR A 308 -16.45 17.62 0.11
N GLY A 309 -17.53 16.89 -0.11
CA GLY A 309 -17.97 16.35 -1.39
C GLY A 309 -19.13 17.05 -2.05
N ALA A 310 -19.58 18.21 -1.53
CA ALA A 310 -20.79 18.93 -2.00
C ALA A 310 -20.82 19.23 -3.50
N TYR A 311 -19.67 19.30 -4.15
CA TYR A 311 -19.56 19.53 -5.59
C TYR A 311 -19.57 18.26 -6.44
N ARG A 312 -19.68 17.08 -5.81
CA ARG A 312 -19.77 15.79 -6.49
C ARG A 312 -20.89 14.90 -5.93
N PRO A 313 -22.15 15.38 -5.92
CA PRO A 313 -23.25 14.60 -5.36
C PRO A 313 -23.37 13.22 -6.01
N GLY A 314 -23.96 12.27 -5.30
CA GLY A 314 -24.08 10.86 -5.68
C GLY A 314 -22.97 9.99 -5.08
N ASN A 315 -23.02 8.67 -5.33
CA ASN A 315 -22.08 7.69 -4.75
C ASN A 315 -20.67 7.74 -5.36
N ASN A 316 -20.48 8.37 -6.52
CA ASN A 316 -19.18 8.63 -7.17
C ASN A 316 -18.38 7.38 -7.57
N LEU A 317 -18.97 6.44 -8.30
CA LEU A 317 -18.19 5.30 -8.83
C LEU A 317 -17.12 5.78 -9.82
N PHE A 318 -15.89 5.27 -9.80
CA PHE A 318 -15.34 4.20 -8.99
C PHE A 318 -14.46 4.70 -7.84
N ALA A 319 -14.70 5.89 -7.28
CA ALA A 319 -13.98 6.31 -6.09
C ALA A 319 -14.14 5.27 -4.98
N GLU A 320 -13.07 5.06 -4.20
CA GLU A 320 -13.00 4.17 -3.04
C GLU A 320 -13.57 2.76 -3.32
N SER A 321 -13.25 2.25 -4.53
CA SER A 321 -13.70 0.95 -5.02
C SER A 321 -12.53 0.00 -5.29
N LEU A 322 -12.71 -1.28 -4.99
CA LEU A 322 -11.90 -2.34 -5.56
C LEU A 322 -12.49 -2.73 -6.92
N VAL A 323 -11.73 -2.55 -7.98
CA VAL A 323 -12.18 -2.80 -9.36
C VAL A 323 -11.34 -3.90 -9.99
N ALA A 324 -11.97 -4.92 -10.54
CA ALA A 324 -11.32 -5.95 -11.34
C ALA A 324 -11.55 -5.68 -12.82
N VAL A 325 -10.45 -5.60 -13.58
CA VAL A 325 -10.49 -5.39 -15.03
C VAL A 325 -9.72 -6.49 -15.76
N ASP A 326 -10.05 -6.70 -17.02
CA ASP A 326 -9.31 -7.63 -17.89
C ASP A 326 -7.91 -7.10 -18.18
N LEU A 327 -6.90 -7.97 -18.09
CA LEU A 327 -5.49 -7.62 -18.31
C LEU A 327 -5.21 -7.10 -19.73
N ASN A 328 -5.91 -7.66 -20.73
CA ASN A 328 -5.63 -7.40 -22.14
C ASN A 328 -6.44 -6.23 -22.71
N THR A 329 -7.66 -5.99 -22.19
CA THR A 329 -8.60 -5.01 -22.74
C THR A 329 -8.91 -3.85 -21.82
N GLY A 330 -8.68 -3.98 -20.50
CA GLY A 330 -9.10 -3.00 -19.50
C GLY A 330 -10.59 -3.02 -19.17
N ASP A 331 -11.37 -3.93 -19.79
CA ASP A 331 -12.81 -4.05 -19.54
C ASP A 331 -13.08 -4.45 -18.10
N ARG A 332 -14.02 -3.76 -17.45
CA ARG A 332 -14.43 -4.08 -16.09
C ARG A 332 -15.10 -5.46 -16.01
N LYS A 333 -14.51 -6.38 -15.24
CA LYS A 333 -15.11 -7.68 -14.90
C LYS A 333 -16.11 -7.53 -13.76
N TRP A 334 -15.70 -6.91 -12.67
CA TRP A 334 -16.53 -6.59 -11.50
C TRP A 334 -15.93 -5.44 -10.70
N HIS A 335 -16.68 -4.93 -9.73
CA HIS A 335 -16.19 -3.98 -8.74
C HIS A 335 -17.01 -4.08 -7.45
N TYR A 336 -16.45 -3.56 -6.37
CA TYR A 336 -17.16 -3.33 -5.12
C TYR A 336 -16.72 -1.98 -4.54
N GLN A 337 -17.69 -1.09 -4.26
CA GLN A 337 -17.39 0.19 -3.63
C GLN A 337 -17.33 0.02 -2.12
N LEU A 338 -16.20 0.33 -1.49
CA LEU A 338 -15.94 0.12 -0.07
C LEU A 338 -16.31 1.35 0.78
N VAL A 339 -16.49 2.51 0.16
CA VAL A 339 -17.04 3.73 0.78
C VAL A 339 -17.89 4.45 -0.24
N HIS A 340 -19.15 4.70 0.10
CA HIS A 340 -20.05 5.48 -0.71
C HIS A 340 -19.87 6.97 -0.42
N HIS A 341 -19.65 7.78 -1.46
CA HIS A 341 -19.45 9.22 -1.30
C HIS A 341 -18.47 9.58 -0.18
N GLY A 342 -17.24 9.12 -0.30
CA GLY A 342 -16.24 9.26 0.77
C GLY A 342 -15.91 10.70 1.11
N ILE A 343 -16.01 11.06 2.39
CA ILE A 343 -15.69 12.38 2.96
C ILE A 343 -14.80 12.25 4.21
N TRP A 344 -13.98 11.18 4.27
CA TRP A 344 -13.12 10.87 5.43
C TRP A 344 -11.67 10.58 5.04
N ASP A 345 -11.29 10.76 3.75
CA ASP A 345 -9.96 10.37 3.21
C ASP A 345 -9.67 8.88 3.43
N GLN A 346 -10.64 8.04 3.08
CA GLN A 346 -10.54 6.58 3.27
C GLN A 346 -10.23 5.84 1.98
N ASP A 347 -9.24 6.35 1.23
CA ASP A 347 -8.69 5.67 0.05
C ASP A 347 -8.47 4.18 0.27
N ILE A 348 -8.61 3.38 -0.78
CA ILE A 348 -8.07 2.03 -0.77
C ILE A 348 -6.56 2.13 -0.98
N SER A 349 -5.84 2.18 0.12
CA SER A 349 -4.45 2.64 0.18
C SER A 349 -3.41 1.53 0.04
N SER A 350 -3.83 0.25 0.07
CA SER A 350 -2.93 -0.90 0.05
C SER A 350 -3.21 -1.83 -1.13
N ALA A 351 -2.20 -2.64 -1.47
CA ALA A 351 -2.36 -3.67 -2.50
C ALA A 351 -3.48 -4.65 -2.14
N PRO A 352 -4.34 -5.03 -3.10
CA PRO A 352 -5.17 -6.23 -2.98
C PRO A 352 -4.27 -7.46 -2.85
N ILE A 353 -4.52 -8.36 -1.90
CA ILE A 353 -3.72 -9.56 -1.68
C ILE A 353 -4.47 -10.77 -2.25
N LEU A 354 -3.83 -11.47 -3.19
CA LEU A 354 -4.44 -12.62 -3.84
C LEU A 354 -4.06 -13.91 -3.11
N ALA A 355 -5.02 -14.79 -2.91
CA ALA A 355 -4.81 -16.07 -2.25
C ALA A 355 -5.70 -17.18 -2.81
N ASP A 356 -5.21 -18.41 -2.72
CA ASP A 356 -6.00 -19.62 -2.86
C ASP A 356 -6.14 -20.25 -1.47
N VAL A 357 -7.35 -20.25 -0.91
CA VAL A 357 -7.59 -20.61 0.50
C VAL A 357 -8.68 -21.66 0.61
N MET A 358 -8.49 -22.64 1.49
CA MET A 358 -9.51 -23.64 1.82
C MET A 358 -10.57 -23.02 2.73
N ILE A 359 -11.77 -22.75 2.21
CA ILE A 359 -12.89 -22.15 2.95
C ILE A 359 -14.05 -23.13 2.92
N ALA A 360 -14.57 -23.52 4.08
CA ALA A 360 -15.69 -24.48 4.21
C ALA A 360 -15.48 -25.77 3.40
N GLY A 361 -14.23 -26.27 3.33
CA GLY A 361 -13.87 -27.51 2.62
C GLY A 361 -13.73 -27.35 1.10
N GLN A 362 -13.78 -26.14 0.57
CA GLN A 362 -13.58 -25.84 -0.85
C GLN A 362 -12.41 -24.89 -1.06
N MET A 363 -11.58 -25.17 -2.08
CA MET A 363 -10.54 -24.22 -2.49
C MET A 363 -11.20 -23.03 -3.18
N ARG A 364 -11.02 -21.84 -2.63
CA ARG A 364 -11.55 -20.57 -3.14
C ARG A 364 -10.41 -19.67 -3.58
N LYS A 365 -10.54 -19.12 -4.77
CA LYS A 365 -9.67 -18.05 -5.28
C LYS A 365 -10.18 -16.73 -4.73
N ILE A 366 -9.45 -16.10 -3.79
CA ILE A 366 -9.92 -14.89 -3.12
C ILE A 366 -9.00 -13.70 -3.39
N VAL A 367 -9.55 -12.50 -3.24
CA VAL A 367 -8.82 -11.25 -3.07
C VAL A 367 -9.19 -10.65 -1.72
N ALA A 368 -8.18 -10.38 -0.91
CA ALA A 368 -8.30 -9.78 0.41
C ALA A 368 -7.79 -8.32 0.36
N GLN A 369 -8.61 -7.35 0.75
CA GLN A 369 -8.33 -5.93 0.69
C GLN A 369 -8.27 -5.32 2.09
N PRO A 370 -7.08 -5.11 2.68
CA PRO A 370 -6.93 -4.29 3.87
C PRO A 370 -7.22 -2.82 3.56
N THR A 371 -7.83 -2.10 4.50
CA THR A 371 -8.31 -0.73 4.25
C THR A 371 -7.90 0.26 5.34
N LYS A 372 -8.03 1.56 5.03
CA LYS A 372 -7.84 2.65 6.00
C LYS A 372 -8.83 2.57 7.17
N GLN A 373 -10.02 2.01 6.97
CA GLN A 373 -11.00 1.75 8.02
C GLN A 373 -10.56 0.68 9.02
N ALA A 374 -9.45 -0.02 8.77
CA ALA A 374 -9.04 -1.23 9.49
C ALA A 374 -10.04 -2.38 9.35
N PHE A 375 -10.71 -2.46 8.21
CA PHE A 375 -11.45 -3.62 7.76
C PHE A 375 -10.63 -4.44 6.78
N LEU A 376 -10.87 -5.74 6.76
CA LEU A 376 -10.44 -6.62 5.69
C LEU A 376 -11.68 -7.06 4.90
N TYR A 377 -11.82 -6.57 3.67
CA TYR A 377 -12.84 -7.07 2.74
C TYR A 377 -12.29 -8.27 1.98
N VAL A 378 -13.06 -9.33 1.85
CA VAL A 378 -12.63 -10.55 1.15
C VAL A 378 -13.68 -10.96 0.12
N PHE A 379 -13.24 -11.07 -1.12
CA PHE A 379 -14.10 -11.39 -2.25
C PHE A 379 -13.61 -12.65 -2.97
N ASP A 380 -14.51 -13.37 -3.60
CA ASP A 380 -14.16 -14.29 -4.67
C ASP A 380 -13.54 -13.49 -5.82
N ARG A 381 -12.27 -13.75 -6.15
CA ARG A 381 -11.55 -12.89 -7.08
C ARG A 381 -11.98 -13.05 -8.54
N ILE A 382 -12.77 -14.09 -8.86
CA ILE A 382 -13.33 -14.32 -10.20
C ILE A 382 -14.61 -13.51 -10.37
N THR A 383 -15.52 -13.58 -9.38
CA THR A 383 -16.88 -13.05 -9.49
C THR A 383 -17.08 -11.71 -8.81
N GLY A 384 -16.24 -11.35 -7.83
CA GLY A 384 -16.40 -10.18 -6.98
C GLY A 384 -17.44 -10.36 -5.86
N GLU A 385 -18.01 -11.58 -5.71
CA GLU A 385 -18.93 -11.87 -4.62
C GLU A 385 -18.19 -11.86 -3.27
N PRO A 386 -18.72 -11.21 -2.23
CA PRO A 386 -18.15 -11.26 -0.90
C PRO A 386 -18.10 -12.71 -0.36
N ILE A 387 -16.96 -13.10 0.21
CA ILE A 387 -16.81 -14.42 0.86
C ILE A 387 -17.66 -14.50 2.13
N TRP A 388 -17.68 -13.43 2.91
CA TRP A 388 -18.58 -13.27 4.04
C TRP A 388 -19.48 -12.06 3.81
N PRO A 389 -20.71 -12.05 4.36
CA PRO A 389 -21.65 -10.98 4.12
C PRO A 389 -21.05 -9.59 4.42
N ILE A 390 -21.32 -8.63 3.54
CA ILE A 390 -21.08 -7.22 3.76
C ILE A 390 -22.45 -6.57 3.93
N GLU A 391 -22.67 -5.91 5.05
CA GLU A 391 -23.95 -5.31 5.40
C GLU A 391 -23.94 -3.81 5.08
N GLU A 392 -24.95 -3.37 4.33
CA GLU A 392 -25.26 -1.94 4.20
C GLU A 392 -25.90 -1.45 5.50
N ARG A 393 -25.16 -0.66 6.28
CA ARG A 393 -25.63 -0.11 7.54
C ARG A 393 -25.89 1.37 7.41
N SER A 394 -27.01 1.83 7.97
CA SER A 394 -27.32 3.26 8.06
C SER A 394 -26.25 4.01 8.85
N VAL A 395 -25.85 5.17 8.34
CA VAL A 395 -24.88 6.07 8.98
C VAL A 395 -25.52 7.42 9.25
N GLU A 396 -24.89 8.22 10.12
CA GLU A 396 -25.36 9.53 10.45
C GLU A 396 -25.34 10.46 9.23
N ILE A 397 -26.41 11.20 8.99
CA ILE A 397 -26.47 12.27 8.03
C ILE A 397 -25.95 13.55 8.70
N GLY A 398 -24.95 14.18 8.11
CA GLY A 398 -24.37 15.43 8.62
C GLY A 398 -25.19 16.67 8.27
N ASP A 399 -24.68 17.83 8.70
CA ASP A 399 -25.33 19.12 8.55
C ASP A 399 -24.45 20.19 7.85
N VAL A 400 -23.35 19.78 7.22
CA VAL A 400 -22.49 20.71 6.48
C VAL A 400 -23.23 21.28 5.29
N PRO A 401 -23.29 22.61 5.15
CA PRO A 401 -24.11 23.23 4.08
C PRO A 401 -23.68 22.77 2.68
N GLY A 402 -24.66 22.30 1.91
CA GLY A 402 -24.50 21.86 0.53
C GLY A 402 -23.96 20.42 0.37
N GLU A 403 -23.51 19.78 1.44
CA GLU A 403 -22.98 18.42 1.38
C GLU A 403 -24.07 17.38 1.04
N TRP A 404 -23.71 16.42 0.22
CA TRP A 404 -24.50 15.24 -0.08
C TRP A 404 -24.01 14.07 0.79
N TYR A 405 -24.90 13.29 1.36
CA TYR A 405 -24.54 12.19 2.24
C TYR A 405 -25.15 10.89 1.75
N SER A 406 -24.32 9.83 1.61
CA SER A 406 -24.86 8.49 1.45
C SER A 406 -25.58 8.04 2.72
N PRO A 407 -26.80 7.49 2.62
CA PRO A 407 -27.56 7.05 3.79
C PRO A 407 -27.00 5.80 4.46
N THR A 408 -26.20 5.02 3.73
CA THR A 408 -25.59 3.77 4.20
C THR A 408 -24.12 3.68 3.82
N GLN A 409 -23.40 2.81 4.53
CA GLN A 409 -22.02 2.41 4.21
C GLN A 409 -21.87 0.90 4.35
N PRO A 410 -20.95 0.27 3.59
CA PRO A 410 -20.72 -1.17 3.64
C PRO A 410 -19.83 -1.57 4.82
N PHE A 411 -20.28 -2.53 5.62
CA PHE A 411 -19.56 -3.09 6.75
C PHE A 411 -19.33 -4.59 6.55
N PRO A 412 -18.09 -5.09 6.46
CA PRO A 412 -17.83 -6.51 6.40
C PRO A 412 -18.16 -7.14 7.76
N THR A 413 -18.76 -8.33 7.75
CA THR A 413 -19.09 -9.07 8.96
C THR A 413 -17.93 -9.92 9.47
N GLN A 414 -17.06 -10.36 8.55
CA GLN A 414 -15.85 -11.15 8.82
C GLN A 414 -14.76 -10.81 7.79
N PRO A 415 -13.47 -10.90 8.19
CA PRO A 415 -12.98 -10.94 9.57
C PRO A 415 -13.41 -9.73 10.39
N PRO A 416 -13.31 -9.76 11.74
CA PRO A 416 -13.63 -8.59 12.55
C PRO A 416 -12.68 -7.44 12.24
N ALA A 417 -13.13 -6.20 12.47
CA ALA A 417 -12.25 -5.04 12.41
C ALA A 417 -11.01 -5.25 13.29
N TYR A 418 -9.83 -4.94 12.77
CA TYR A 418 -8.58 -5.18 13.46
C TYR A 418 -8.01 -3.93 14.17
N ASP A 419 -8.74 -2.80 14.11
CA ASP A 419 -8.47 -1.60 14.91
C ASP A 419 -9.76 -0.89 15.30
N ARG A 420 -9.66 0.25 16.00
CA ARG A 420 -10.79 1.05 16.49
C ARG A 420 -11.70 1.50 15.36
N GLN A 421 -13.00 1.48 15.62
CA GLN A 421 -14.07 1.83 14.67
C GLN A 421 -14.88 3.03 15.18
N GLY A 422 -14.27 4.22 15.12
CA GLY A 422 -14.82 5.42 15.73
C GLY A 422 -14.20 5.73 17.10
N VAL A 423 -14.74 6.72 17.78
CA VAL A 423 -14.21 7.22 19.06
C VAL A 423 -15.32 7.33 20.10
N THR A 424 -15.09 6.69 21.22
CA THR A 424 -15.92 6.81 22.44
C THR A 424 -15.07 7.38 23.58
N THR A 425 -15.70 7.72 24.68
CA THR A 425 -14.95 8.12 25.88
C THR A 425 -14.06 7.01 26.41
N ASP A 426 -14.37 5.74 26.15
CA ASP A 426 -13.56 4.60 26.60
C ASP A 426 -12.24 4.44 25.84
N ASP A 427 -12.10 5.09 24.70
CA ASP A 427 -10.86 5.09 23.89
C ASP A 427 -9.83 6.12 24.37
N LEU A 428 -10.23 7.01 25.29
CA LEU A 428 -9.38 8.10 25.73
C LEU A 428 -8.34 7.67 26.77
N ILE A 429 -7.25 8.43 26.86
CA ILE A 429 -6.16 8.25 27.81
C ILE A 429 -6.65 8.03 29.24
N ASP A 430 -6.10 7.03 29.92
CA ASP A 430 -6.54 6.58 31.26
C ASP A 430 -5.38 6.10 32.16
N PHE A 431 -4.15 6.54 31.88
CA PHE A 431 -2.97 6.17 32.69
C PHE A 431 -3.10 6.59 34.16
N THR A 432 -3.71 7.76 34.39
CA THR A 432 -4.06 8.24 35.76
C THR A 432 -5.43 8.92 35.77
N PRO A 433 -6.09 9.04 36.90
CA PRO A 433 -7.38 9.75 37.03
C PRO A 433 -7.29 11.21 36.54
N GLU A 434 -6.16 11.89 36.79
CA GLU A 434 -5.93 13.28 36.38
C GLU A 434 -5.78 13.41 34.85
N LEU A 435 -5.02 12.51 34.21
CA LEU A 435 -4.88 12.46 32.74
C LEU A 435 -6.21 12.11 32.10
N ARG A 436 -6.96 11.18 32.70
CA ARG A 436 -8.31 10.82 32.24
C ARG A 436 -9.27 12.01 32.29
N ALA A 437 -9.28 12.77 33.39
CA ALA A 437 -10.13 13.96 33.50
C ALA A 437 -9.80 15.01 32.46
N LYS A 438 -8.50 15.30 32.22
CA LYS A 438 -8.04 16.21 31.15
C LYS A 438 -8.41 15.68 29.78
N GLY A 439 -8.30 14.36 29.55
CA GLY A 439 -8.71 13.72 28.30
C GLY A 439 -10.19 13.91 28.00
N LEU A 440 -11.04 13.71 28.99
CA LEU A 440 -12.50 13.93 28.89
C LEU A 440 -12.82 15.41 28.63
N GLU A 441 -12.17 16.33 29.34
CA GLU A 441 -12.30 17.78 29.11
C GLU A 441 -11.93 18.15 27.69
N LEU A 442 -10.76 17.70 27.21
CA LEU A 442 -10.33 17.96 25.83
C LEU A 442 -11.31 17.38 24.82
N ALA A 443 -11.73 16.13 24.99
CA ALA A 443 -12.66 15.47 24.09
C ALA A 443 -14.03 16.15 24.02
N SER A 444 -14.47 16.82 25.11
CA SER A 444 -15.73 17.57 25.15
C SER A 444 -15.81 18.73 24.14
N TRP A 445 -14.69 19.16 23.59
CA TRP A 445 -14.62 20.16 22.55
C TRP A 445 -14.87 19.60 21.13
N TYR A 446 -14.99 18.30 20.99
CA TYR A 446 -15.15 17.61 19.71
C TYR A 446 -16.41 16.76 19.71
N LYS A 447 -16.93 16.51 18.52
CA LYS A 447 -17.96 15.48 18.34
C LYS A 447 -17.27 14.12 18.28
N LEU A 448 -17.75 13.20 19.11
CA LEU A 448 -17.37 11.79 19.11
C LEU A 448 -18.43 10.98 18.38
N GLY A 449 -18.08 9.83 17.85
CA GLY A 449 -19.04 8.93 17.22
C GLY A 449 -18.39 7.70 16.60
N PRO A 450 -19.20 6.81 16.01
CA PRO A 450 -18.73 5.61 15.33
C PRO A 450 -17.96 5.95 14.05
N LEU A 451 -17.38 4.93 13.41
CA LEU A 451 -16.86 5.04 12.06
C LEU A 451 -17.90 5.69 11.12
N PHE A 452 -17.48 6.53 10.20
CA PHE A 452 -18.32 7.33 9.30
C PHE A 452 -19.16 8.42 9.99
N THR A 453 -18.78 8.86 11.22
CA THR A 453 -19.31 10.12 11.76
C THR A 453 -18.98 11.26 10.79
N PRO A 454 -19.99 12.03 10.28
CA PRO A 454 -19.75 13.03 9.27
C PRO A 454 -18.92 14.20 9.80
N PRO A 455 -18.03 14.78 8.97
CA PRO A 455 -17.33 16.01 9.29
C PRO A 455 -18.31 17.13 9.66
N VAL A 456 -17.84 18.12 10.42
CA VAL A 456 -18.61 19.29 10.81
C VAL A 456 -17.88 20.58 10.44
N VAL A 457 -18.61 21.64 10.19
CA VAL A 457 -18.02 22.99 10.16
C VAL A 457 -17.62 23.35 11.57
N GLY A 458 -16.32 23.52 11.80
CA GLY A 458 -15.80 23.79 13.14
C GLY A 458 -16.29 25.13 13.68
N ASP A 459 -16.75 25.12 14.92
CA ASP A 459 -17.18 26.29 15.66
C ASP A 459 -16.43 26.39 17.00
N ILE A 460 -15.93 27.58 17.32
CA ILE A 460 -15.20 27.80 18.55
C ILE A 460 -16.08 27.71 19.81
N ASN A 461 -17.39 27.85 19.69
CA ASN A 461 -18.37 27.68 20.76
C ASN A 461 -19.17 26.37 20.67
N GLY A 462 -19.06 25.69 19.54
CA GLY A 462 -19.63 24.38 19.26
C GLY A 462 -18.54 23.30 19.24
N PRO A 463 -18.70 22.22 18.48
CA PRO A 463 -17.63 21.28 18.25
C PRO A 463 -16.53 21.91 17.40
N LEU A 464 -15.27 21.81 17.84
CA LEU A 464 -14.10 22.24 17.05
C LEU A 464 -13.92 21.38 15.79
N GLY A 465 -14.52 20.22 15.74
CA GLY A 465 -14.45 19.20 14.68
C GLY A 465 -14.96 17.87 15.20
N ILE A 466 -14.76 16.82 14.43
CA ILE A 466 -14.95 15.43 14.90
C ILE A 466 -13.62 14.83 15.37
N LEU A 467 -13.68 13.86 16.28
CA LEU A 467 -12.60 12.91 16.48
C LEU A 467 -12.91 11.63 15.70
N MET A 468 -11.96 11.18 14.91
CA MET A 468 -12.10 9.99 14.07
C MET A 468 -11.05 8.93 14.41
N ALA A 469 -11.44 7.68 14.36
CA ALA A 469 -10.56 6.51 14.43
C ALA A 469 -11.07 5.44 13.46
N PRO A 470 -10.19 4.89 12.61
CA PRO A 470 -8.81 5.33 12.40
C PRO A 470 -8.74 6.78 11.88
N ALA A 471 -7.62 7.45 12.17
CA ALA A 471 -7.34 8.78 11.60
C ALA A 471 -7.21 8.72 10.06
N ALA A 472 -7.10 9.86 9.38
CA ALA A 472 -6.95 9.93 7.91
C ALA A 472 -5.76 9.15 7.34
N ALA A 473 -4.70 8.95 8.13
CA ALA A 473 -3.63 8.03 7.76
C ALA A 473 -4.07 6.56 7.67
N GLY A 474 -5.24 6.26 8.23
CA GLY A 474 -5.86 4.94 8.25
C GLY A 474 -5.29 3.99 9.31
N GLY A 475 -6.01 2.94 9.59
CA GLY A 475 -5.53 1.79 10.33
C GLY A 475 -4.44 1.09 9.53
N THR A 476 -4.71 0.73 8.28
CA THR A 476 -3.70 0.26 7.32
C THR A 476 -3.51 1.28 6.20
N ASN A 477 -2.27 1.44 5.75
CA ASN A 477 -1.93 2.33 4.64
C ASN A 477 -1.11 1.55 3.58
N TRP A 478 -0.40 2.25 2.68
CA TRP A 478 0.31 1.68 1.54
C TRP A 478 1.25 0.49 1.85
N PRO A 479 1.84 0.33 3.04
CA PRO A 479 2.60 -0.89 3.32
C PRO A 479 1.75 -2.16 3.22
N GLY A 480 0.44 -2.08 3.47
CA GLY A 480 -0.49 -3.20 3.32
C GLY A 480 -0.25 -4.32 4.33
N GLY A 481 -0.53 -5.54 3.92
CA GLY A 481 -0.31 -6.77 4.67
C GLY A 481 0.63 -7.75 3.97
N SER A 482 0.82 -8.89 4.59
CA SER A 482 1.49 -10.06 4.01
C SER A 482 0.69 -11.33 4.30
N LEU A 483 0.76 -12.30 3.40
CA LEU A 483 -0.03 -13.52 3.48
C LEU A 483 0.91 -14.72 3.54
N ASP A 484 0.61 -15.65 4.45
CA ASP A 484 1.18 -16.99 4.43
C ASP A 484 0.27 -17.93 3.61
N PRO A 485 0.63 -18.28 2.39
CA PRO A 485 -0.20 -19.14 1.55
C PRO A 485 -0.25 -20.59 2.05
N GLU A 486 0.70 -21.02 2.89
CA GLU A 486 0.70 -22.38 3.45
C GLU A 486 -0.35 -22.53 4.56
N THR A 487 -0.66 -21.46 5.30
CA THR A 487 -1.60 -21.50 6.43
C THR A 487 -2.90 -20.73 6.19
N GLY A 488 -2.96 -19.87 5.16
CA GLY A 488 -4.09 -19.00 4.90
C GLY A 488 -4.22 -17.84 5.90
N ILE A 489 -3.15 -17.50 6.61
CA ILE A 489 -3.13 -16.39 7.58
C ILE A 489 -2.61 -15.11 6.90
N LEU A 490 -3.37 -14.04 7.01
CA LEU A 490 -2.98 -12.70 6.58
C LEU A 490 -2.54 -11.88 7.79
N TYR A 491 -1.35 -11.29 7.70
CA TYR A 491 -0.77 -10.42 8.73
C TYR A 491 -0.85 -8.98 8.28
N VAL A 492 -1.40 -8.12 9.13
CA VAL A 492 -1.55 -6.70 8.84
C VAL A 492 -1.14 -5.85 10.02
N SER A 493 -0.32 -4.84 9.77
CA SER A 493 0.01 -3.84 10.78
C SER A 493 -1.02 -2.72 10.77
N SER A 494 -1.37 -2.21 11.96
CA SER A 494 -2.33 -1.11 12.08
C SER A 494 -1.83 0.03 12.97
N ASN A 495 -2.23 1.25 12.56
CA ASN A 495 -2.00 2.49 13.27
C ASN A 495 -3.25 2.88 14.05
N SER A 496 -3.17 2.80 15.38
CA SER A 496 -4.29 3.09 16.29
C SER A 496 -4.37 4.56 16.69
N SER A 497 -4.06 5.51 15.80
CA SER A 497 -4.11 6.94 16.12
C SER A 497 -5.51 7.53 15.98
N LEU A 498 -5.82 8.54 16.82
CA LEU A 498 -6.97 9.44 16.62
C LEU A 498 -6.57 10.60 15.70
N GLY A 499 -7.55 11.08 14.93
CA GLY A 499 -7.47 12.30 14.14
C GLY A 499 -8.54 13.30 14.55
N ALA A 500 -8.21 14.60 14.49
CA ALA A 500 -9.21 15.65 14.54
C ALA A 500 -9.47 16.15 13.13
N LEU A 501 -10.72 16.16 12.71
CA LEU A 501 -11.15 16.64 11.42
C LEU A 501 -12.19 17.76 11.58
N SER A 502 -11.93 18.89 10.94
CA SER A 502 -12.80 20.05 10.96
C SER A 502 -12.81 20.73 9.59
N LEU A 503 -13.95 21.23 9.17
CA LEU A 503 -14.14 22.03 7.98
C LEU A 503 -14.22 23.49 8.35
N VAL A 504 -13.58 24.35 7.55
CA VAL A 504 -13.65 25.81 7.68
C VAL A 504 -13.71 26.45 6.29
N PRO A 505 -14.28 27.64 6.15
CA PRO A 505 -14.20 28.39 4.89
C PRO A 505 -12.73 28.70 4.53
N PRO A 506 -12.33 28.58 3.26
CA PRO A 506 -10.98 28.91 2.81
C PRO A 506 -10.70 30.43 2.95
N TYR A 507 -9.42 30.79 2.97
CA TYR A 507 -9.03 32.19 2.77
C TYR A 507 -9.37 32.62 1.34
N ARG A 508 -9.58 33.91 1.15
CA ARG A 508 -9.87 34.47 -0.17
C ARG A 508 -8.78 34.08 -1.19
N GLY A 509 -9.17 33.41 -2.26
CA GLY A 509 -8.28 32.95 -3.32
C GLY A 509 -7.49 31.68 -3.01
N GLN A 510 -7.72 31.03 -1.87
CA GLN A 510 -7.08 29.76 -1.52
C GLN A 510 -7.74 28.57 -2.22
N SER A 511 -9.07 28.59 -2.32
CA SER A 511 -9.87 27.53 -2.93
C SER A 511 -11.19 28.10 -3.45
N ASP A 512 -11.78 27.44 -4.44
CA ASP A 512 -13.16 27.69 -4.88
C ASP A 512 -14.18 26.78 -4.18
N MET A 513 -13.70 25.89 -3.28
CA MET A 513 -14.56 25.08 -2.41
C MET A 513 -15.19 25.96 -1.33
N ALA A 514 -16.44 25.68 -0.92
CA ALA A 514 -17.07 26.39 0.20
C ALA A 514 -16.38 26.09 1.53
N TYR A 515 -15.92 24.87 1.71
CA TYR A 515 -15.21 24.39 2.90
C TYR A 515 -14.00 23.55 2.52
N ILE A 516 -12.95 23.66 3.33
CA ILE A 516 -11.73 22.83 3.26
C ILE A 516 -11.29 22.45 4.67
N GLN A 517 -10.35 21.51 4.79
CA GLN A 517 -9.79 21.13 6.08
C GLN A 517 -9.13 22.32 6.79
N GLY A 518 -9.40 22.46 8.09
CA GLY A 518 -8.80 23.51 8.89
C GLY A 518 -9.16 23.39 10.37
N SER A 519 -9.14 24.50 11.05
CA SER A 519 -9.56 24.61 12.46
C SER A 519 -10.23 25.97 12.70
N PRO A 520 -11.30 26.03 13.46
CA PRO A 520 -11.93 27.30 13.79
C PRO A 520 -11.02 28.22 14.64
N ILE A 521 -9.95 27.67 15.20
CA ILE A 521 -8.95 28.42 16.00
C ILE A 521 -7.86 29.02 15.12
N THR A 522 -7.32 28.25 14.19
CA THR A 522 -6.15 28.62 13.37
C THR A 522 -6.45 28.92 11.92
N GLY A 523 -7.69 28.72 11.50
CA GLY A 523 -8.13 28.89 10.11
C GLY A 523 -7.86 27.68 9.22
N PRO A 524 -8.03 27.84 7.92
CA PRO A 524 -7.81 26.79 6.95
C PRO A 524 -6.34 26.37 6.91
N ARG A 525 -6.12 25.09 6.60
CA ARG A 525 -4.78 24.51 6.45
C ARG A 525 -4.10 25.09 5.20
N THR A 526 -2.89 25.60 5.33
CA THR A 526 -2.25 26.38 4.27
C THR A 526 -1.35 25.61 3.33
N SER A 527 -1.10 24.32 3.53
CA SER A 527 -0.50 23.40 2.57
C SER A 527 -0.05 22.08 3.22
N GLY A 528 0.22 21.10 2.38
CA GLY A 528 1.01 19.92 2.70
C GLY A 528 0.31 18.92 3.62
N GLY A 529 -0.45 18.01 3.03
CA GLY A 529 -0.77 16.74 3.69
C GLY A 529 0.50 16.04 4.17
N ALA A 530 0.37 15.01 5.00
CA ALA A 530 1.45 14.22 5.61
C ALA A 530 2.49 13.62 4.64
N GLY A 531 2.53 14.04 3.38
CA GLY A 531 3.45 13.62 2.33
C GLY A 531 4.24 14.71 1.65
N SER A 532 3.93 16.00 1.90
CA SER A 532 4.64 17.09 1.24
C SER A 532 5.94 17.43 2.00
N THR A 533 7.07 17.09 1.41
CA THR A 533 8.42 17.55 1.82
C THR A 533 8.80 18.89 1.18
N ALA A 534 7.89 19.55 0.46
CA ALA A 534 8.12 20.90 0.00
C ALA A 534 8.30 21.80 1.24
N GLY A 535 9.53 22.28 1.46
CA GLY A 535 9.86 23.21 2.51
C GLY A 535 8.88 24.38 2.47
N GLY A 536 8.09 24.50 3.55
CA GLY A 536 7.03 25.47 3.61
C GLY A 536 7.55 26.89 3.54
N GLY A 537 7.60 27.45 2.34
CA GLY A 537 7.63 28.90 2.19
C GLY A 537 6.40 29.46 2.90
N ARG A 538 6.59 30.48 3.71
CA ARG A 538 5.47 31.25 4.29
C ARG A 538 4.60 31.71 3.14
N THR A 539 3.40 31.13 3.03
CA THR A 539 2.47 31.48 1.96
C THR A 539 1.85 32.84 2.24
N GLU A 540 1.48 33.60 1.18
CA GLU A 540 0.76 34.88 1.26
C GLU A 540 -0.50 34.83 2.16
N PHE A 541 -1.04 33.64 2.38
CA PHE A 541 -2.20 33.42 3.23
C PHE A 541 -1.94 33.52 4.74
N GLN A 542 -0.69 33.41 5.20
CA GLN A 542 -0.36 33.57 6.63
C GLN A 542 -0.54 35.02 7.13
N ALA A 543 -0.54 36.00 6.23
CA ALA A 543 -0.80 37.39 6.56
C ALA A 543 -2.29 37.68 6.85
N GLN A 544 -3.19 36.76 6.48
CA GLN A 544 -4.64 36.88 6.71
C GLN A 544 -5.10 36.27 8.04
N GLN A 545 -4.17 35.86 8.92
CA GLN A 545 -4.53 35.32 10.22
C GLN A 545 -5.34 36.34 11.02
N ARG A 546 -6.60 36.02 11.23
CA ARG A 546 -7.50 36.77 12.12
C ARG A 546 -6.98 36.67 13.56
N GLN A 547 -7.25 37.71 14.38
CA GLN A 547 -7.12 37.57 15.83
C GLN A 547 -7.83 36.27 16.28
N ALA A 548 -7.17 35.50 17.14
CA ALA A 548 -7.73 34.25 17.61
C ALA A 548 -9.14 34.55 18.18
N PRO A 549 -10.17 33.88 17.68
CA PRO A 549 -11.53 34.13 18.13
C PRO A 549 -11.64 33.76 19.63
N VAL A 550 -12.44 34.53 20.37
CA VAL A 550 -12.65 34.30 21.82
C VAL A 550 -13.84 33.38 21.97
N SER A 551 -13.64 32.23 22.61
CA SER A 551 -14.71 31.29 22.95
C SER A 551 -15.40 31.68 24.26
N THR A 552 -16.73 31.54 24.28
CA THR A 552 -17.55 31.64 25.50
C THR A 552 -17.41 30.41 26.43
N ARG A 553 -16.85 29.31 25.92
CA ARG A 553 -16.61 28.05 26.67
C ARG A 553 -15.27 28.02 27.41
N GLY A 554 -14.43 29.03 27.27
CA GLY A 554 -13.07 29.07 27.81
C GLY A 554 -12.01 29.01 26.73
N THR A 555 -10.78 28.62 27.09
CA THR A 555 -9.66 28.52 26.13
C THR A 555 -9.72 27.19 25.38
N PRO A 556 -9.96 27.20 24.06
CA PRO A 556 -10.04 25.96 23.31
C PRO A 556 -8.66 25.28 23.18
N PRO A 557 -8.61 23.94 23.16
CA PRO A 557 -7.36 23.18 23.00
C PRO A 557 -6.76 23.38 21.60
N ARG A 558 -5.44 23.51 21.54
CA ARG A 558 -4.67 23.65 20.27
C ARG A 558 -4.22 22.31 19.70
N GLY A 559 -5.04 21.28 19.77
CA GLY A 559 -4.74 19.93 19.28
C GLY A 559 -5.32 18.87 20.19
N ILE A 560 -5.00 17.62 19.90
CA ILE A 560 -5.53 16.45 20.60
C ILE A 560 -4.45 15.73 21.44
N LEU A 561 -3.66 16.51 22.17
CA LEU A 561 -2.67 15.98 23.12
C LEU A 561 -3.04 16.41 24.56
N VAL A 562 -2.92 15.49 25.49
CA VAL A 562 -3.07 15.72 26.93
C VAL A 562 -1.69 15.79 27.56
N ASP A 563 -1.26 16.96 27.97
CA ASP A 563 0.10 17.17 28.53
C ASP A 563 1.21 16.59 27.64
N ARG A 564 1.07 16.68 26.30
CA ARG A 564 1.93 16.10 25.26
C ARG A 564 1.79 14.58 25.06
N LEU A 565 0.96 13.88 25.81
CA LEU A 565 0.59 12.49 25.57
C LEU A 565 -0.53 12.39 24.52
N PRO A 566 -0.61 11.28 23.74
CA PRO A 566 -1.74 11.02 22.86
C PRO A 566 -3.07 11.01 23.64
N LEU A 567 -4.11 11.60 23.05
CA LEU A 567 -5.44 11.60 23.66
C LEU A 567 -6.00 10.19 23.82
N GLN A 568 -5.67 9.29 22.86
CA GLN A 568 -6.10 7.89 22.95
C GLN A 568 -5.24 7.08 23.93
N LYS A 569 -5.85 6.10 24.57
CA LYS A 569 -5.13 5.08 25.33
C LYS A 569 -4.38 4.12 24.39
N PRO A 570 -3.29 3.47 24.86
CA PRO A 570 -2.61 2.43 24.07
C PRO A 570 -3.52 1.20 23.82
N PRO A 571 -3.13 0.27 22.93
CA PRO A 571 -1.92 0.29 22.13
C PRO A 571 -1.98 1.29 20.98
N TYR A 572 -0.81 1.83 20.58
CA TYR A 572 -0.70 2.81 19.49
C TYR A 572 -0.42 2.16 18.15
N GLY A 573 0.21 1.00 18.12
CA GLY A 573 0.45 0.19 16.95
C GLY A 573 0.33 -1.29 17.24
N LYS A 574 -0.19 -2.04 16.27
CA LYS A 574 -0.50 -3.47 16.41
C LYS A 574 -0.14 -4.22 15.15
N ILE A 575 0.08 -5.52 15.29
CA ILE A 575 0.02 -6.48 14.18
C ILE A 575 -1.09 -7.48 14.49
N SER A 576 -1.94 -7.72 13.52
CA SER A 576 -3.06 -8.66 13.58
C SER A 576 -2.85 -9.80 12.60
N ALA A 577 -3.13 -11.03 13.02
CA ALA A 577 -3.19 -12.21 12.18
C ALA A 577 -4.65 -12.60 11.94
N LEU A 578 -5.08 -12.52 10.69
CA LEU A 578 -6.45 -12.79 10.26
C LEU A 578 -6.47 -14.14 9.52
N ASP A 579 -7.26 -15.08 10.02
CA ASP A 579 -7.41 -16.40 9.39
C ASP A 579 -8.45 -16.30 8.26
N LEU A 580 -7.97 -16.45 7.02
CA LEU A 580 -8.84 -16.37 5.84
C LEU A 580 -9.64 -17.66 5.58
N ARG A 581 -9.42 -18.73 6.35
CA ARG A 581 -10.16 -19.99 6.20
C ARG A 581 -11.54 -19.93 6.84
N ASP A 582 -11.68 -19.13 7.90
CA ASP A 582 -12.91 -18.99 8.66
C ASP A 582 -13.29 -17.53 9.01
N GLY A 583 -12.45 -16.56 8.60
CA GLY A 583 -12.71 -15.14 8.81
C GLY A 583 -12.55 -14.70 10.27
N THR A 584 -11.65 -15.30 11.05
CA THR A 584 -11.43 -14.97 12.45
C THR A 584 -10.14 -14.20 12.69
N LEU A 585 -10.03 -13.55 13.84
CA LEU A 585 -8.79 -12.98 14.36
C LEU A 585 -8.04 -14.06 15.14
N ALA A 586 -6.97 -14.62 14.54
CA ALA A 586 -6.18 -15.66 15.17
C ALA A 586 -5.39 -15.14 16.37
N TRP A 587 -4.72 -13.98 16.22
CA TRP A 587 -4.05 -13.28 17.31
C TRP A 587 -3.80 -11.81 16.95
N GLN A 588 -3.57 -10.99 17.96
CA GLN A 588 -3.17 -9.59 17.81
C GLN A 588 -2.14 -9.23 18.88
N ILE A 589 -1.09 -8.53 18.49
CA ILE A 589 0.02 -8.11 19.36
C ILE A 589 0.29 -6.62 19.24
N VAL A 590 0.87 -6.06 20.29
CA VAL A 590 1.44 -4.71 20.28
C VAL A 590 2.76 -4.73 19.48
N HIS A 591 2.91 -3.80 18.52
CA HIS A 591 4.10 -3.68 17.70
C HIS A 591 4.86 -2.37 17.96
N GLY A 592 6.18 -2.48 18.11
CA GLY A 592 7.08 -1.37 18.39
C GLY A 592 7.26 -1.07 19.89
N GLN A 593 8.33 -0.35 20.22
CA GLN A 593 8.61 0.10 21.57
C GLN A 593 7.62 1.19 22.02
N THR A 594 7.60 1.48 23.33
CA THR A 594 6.91 2.66 23.84
C THR A 594 7.65 3.91 23.38
N PRO A 595 6.96 4.88 22.69
CA PRO A 595 7.59 6.12 22.27
C PRO A 595 8.14 6.92 23.45
N ASP A 596 9.29 7.62 23.26
CA ASP A 596 9.98 8.39 24.30
C ASP A 596 9.06 9.40 25.01
N ARG A 597 8.13 10.03 24.28
CA ARG A 597 7.15 10.97 24.83
C ARG A 597 6.23 10.34 25.88
N VAL A 598 6.06 9.01 25.84
CA VAL A 598 5.27 8.24 26.82
C VAL A 598 6.20 7.65 27.88
N ALA A 599 7.24 6.95 27.48
CA ALA A 599 8.19 6.30 28.39
C ALA A 599 8.84 7.27 29.39
N ASN A 600 9.18 8.49 28.94
CA ASN A 600 9.87 9.50 29.73
C ASN A 600 8.93 10.61 30.28
N HIS A 601 7.59 10.36 30.26
CA HIS A 601 6.65 11.40 30.71
C HIS A 601 6.62 11.51 32.23
N PRO A 602 6.81 12.73 32.82
CA PRO A 602 6.89 12.89 34.29
C PRO A 602 5.68 12.35 35.05
N ALA A 603 4.46 12.52 34.52
CA ALA A 603 3.23 12.01 35.16
C ALA A 603 3.14 10.48 35.14
N LEU A 604 3.99 9.80 34.39
CA LEU A 604 3.98 8.33 34.24
C LEU A 604 5.21 7.67 34.90
N ALA A 605 6.13 8.45 35.45
CA ALA A 605 7.42 7.97 35.97
C ALA A 605 7.32 6.93 37.11
N SER A 606 6.20 6.93 37.85
CA SER A 606 5.96 5.96 38.94
C SER A 606 5.11 4.74 38.53
N LEU A 607 4.72 4.68 37.24
CA LEU A 607 3.85 3.62 36.74
C LEU A 607 4.67 2.57 35.98
N ASP A 608 4.34 1.31 36.18
CA ASP A 608 4.82 0.22 35.32
C ASP A 608 3.91 0.14 34.10
N ILE A 609 4.33 0.78 33.00
CA ILE A 609 3.54 0.85 31.78
C ILE A 609 3.97 -0.26 30.84
N PRO A 610 3.05 -1.16 30.44
CA PRO A 610 3.33 -2.15 29.42
C PRO A 610 3.77 -1.48 28.09
N ARG A 611 4.51 -2.20 27.28
CA ARG A 611 4.87 -1.74 25.92
C ARG A 611 3.62 -1.27 25.16
N THR A 612 3.64 -0.02 24.66
CA THR A 612 2.46 0.63 24.08
C THR A 612 2.40 0.51 22.55
N GLY A 613 3.50 0.14 21.90
CA GLY A 613 3.61 0.18 20.46
C GLY A 613 3.75 1.59 19.91
N GLN A 614 3.98 1.69 18.60
CA GLN A 614 4.20 2.94 17.86
C GLN A 614 3.08 3.20 16.87
N SER A 615 2.62 4.45 16.78
CA SER A 615 1.55 4.88 15.86
C SER A 615 2.02 4.89 14.41
N ALA A 616 2.07 3.73 13.76
CA ALA A 616 2.38 3.61 12.34
C ALA A 616 1.85 2.31 11.74
N SER A 617 1.61 2.34 10.44
CA SER A 617 1.46 1.14 9.63
C SER A 617 2.81 0.85 8.96
N VAL A 618 3.38 -0.31 9.20
CA VAL A 618 4.67 -0.76 8.66
C VAL A 618 4.49 -1.96 7.74
N GLY A 619 5.39 -2.10 6.75
CA GLY A 619 5.40 -3.28 5.89
C GLY A 619 5.88 -4.51 6.65
N THR A 620 5.23 -5.64 6.40
CA THR A 620 5.57 -6.95 6.94
C THR A 620 6.14 -7.86 5.86
N LEU A 621 6.95 -8.83 6.27
CA LEU A 621 7.47 -9.92 5.45
C LEU A 621 7.16 -11.24 6.15
N VAL A 622 6.67 -12.22 5.42
CA VAL A 622 6.46 -13.58 5.93
C VAL A 622 7.47 -14.53 5.29
N THR A 623 8.15 -15.31 6.12
CA THR A 623 8.94 -16.44 5.68
C THR A 623 8.26 -17.76 6.06
N LYS A 624 8.90 -18.86 5.78
CA LYS A 624 8.37 -20.18 6.19
C LYS A 624 8.17 -20.27 7.70
N THR A 625 8.97 -19.57 8.49
CA THR A 625 9.01 -19.68 9.96
C THR A 625 8.66 -18.40 10.70
N LEU A 626 8.91 -17.22 10.12
CA LEU A 626 8.85 -15.93 10.77
C LEU A 626 7.87 -14.94 10.11
N LEU A 627 7.36 -14.06 10.93
CA LEU A 627 6.82 -12.77 10.53
C LEU A 627 7.81 -11.68 10.95
N ILE A 628 8.21 -10.81 10.01
CA ILE A 628 9.26 -9.80 10.22
C ILE A 628 8.68 -8.42 9.95
N ALA A 629 8.92 -7.46 10.87
CA ALA A 629 8.50 -6.07 10.76
C ALA A 629 9.42 -5.16 11.56
N GLY A 630 9.77 -4.00 11.01
CA GLY A 630 10.59 -3.00 11.69
C GLY A 630 9.77 -1.91 12.37
N GLU A 631 10.39 -1.19 13.27
CA GLU A 631 9.80 -0.06 13.99
C GLU A 631 9.77 1.21 13.13
N ALA A 632 8.74 2.02 13.33
CA ALA A 632 8.51 3.26 12.59
C ALA A 632 9.10 4.52 13.26
N GLU A 633 9.48 4.44 14.54
CA GLU A 633 10.05 5.56 15.32
C GLU A 633 11.32 5.12 16.03
N MET A 634 12.26 6.08 16.16
CA MET A 634 13.42 5.90 17.04
C MET A 634 13.01 6.04 18.49
N THR A 635 13.52 5.17 19.33
CA THR A 635 13.40 5.26 20.80
C THR A 635 14.77 5.36 21.45
N THR A 636 14.79 5.92 22.66
CA THR A 636 16.01 6.05 23.47
C THR A 636 16.16 4.82 24.36
N GLY A 637 17.32 4.16 24.29
CA GLY A 637 17.65 3.04 25.16
C GLY A 637 18.15 3.49 26.52
N ASP A 638 18.44 2.52 27.40
CA ASP A 638 18.83 2.75 28.80
C ASP A 638 20.16 3.50 28.92
N GLU A 639 21.05 3.33 27.96
CA GLU A 639 22.34 4.03 27.87
C GLU A 639 22.27 5.37 27.12
N GLY A 640 21.05 5.81 26.73
CA GLY A 640 20.81 7.05 26.01
C GLY A 640 21.00 6.96 24.49
N GLU A 641 21.31 5.77 23.96
CA GLU A 641 21.44 5.55 22.53
C GLU A 641 20.08 5.61 21.81
N ARG A 642 20.08 6.21 20.62
CA ARG A 642 18.91 6.25 19.73
C ARG A 642 18.88 5.01 18.85
N ARG A 643 17.76 4.29 18.85
CA ARG A 643 17.60 3.04 18.09
C ARG A 643 16.16 2.82 17.65
N ALA A 644 16.00 2.07 16.58
CA ALA A 644 14.79 1.35 16.20
C ALA A 644 15.14 -0.13 16.12
N PHE A 645 14.16 -0.99 15.93
CA PHE A 645 14.40 -2.43 15.81
C PHE A 645 13.71 -3.01 14.57
N LEU A 646 14.36 -4.00 13.97
CA LEU A 646 13.72 -4.99 13.11
C LEU A 646 13.37 -6.19 13.97
N ARG A 647 12.09 -6.56 14.06
CA ARG A 647 11.58 -7.59 14.94
C ARG A 647 11.15 -8.82 14.16
N ALA A 648 11.43 -9.98 14.72
CA ALA A 648 10.91 -11.25 14.25
C ALA A 648 9.89 -11.82 15.25
N TYR A 649 8.81 -12.34 14.71
CA TYR A 649 7.74 -12.97 15.47
C TYR A 649 7.50 -14.39 14.97
N ASN A 650 7.18 -15.29 15.90
CA ASN A 650 6.62 -16.58 15.55
C ASN A 650 5.25 -16.37 14.89
N LYS A 651 5.14 -16.72 13.61
CA LYS A 651 3.95 -16.43 12.81
C LYS A 651 2.68 -17.14 13.31
N SER A 652 2.78 -18.22 14.10
CA SER A 652 1.61 -18.94 14.58
C SER A 652 0.92 -18.32 15.81
N ASN A 653 1.65 -17.52 16.59
CA ASN A 653 1.14 -17.00 17.87
C ASN A 653 1.56 -15.55 18.19
N GLY A 654 2.29 -14.89 17.31
CA GLY A 654 2.73 -13.52 17.49
C GLY A 654 3.82 -13.29 18.55
N LYS A 655 4.38 -14.36 19.16
CA LYS A 655 5.45 -14.21 20.15
C LYS A 655 6.71 -13.67 19.48
N GLU A 656 7.26 -12.58 20.01
CA GLU A 656 8.57 -12.04 19.58
C GLU A 656 9.67 -13.06 19.87
N VAL A 657 10.51 -13.32 18.87
CA VAL A 657 11.59 -14.32 18.93
C VAL A 657 12.97 -13.73 18.66
N GLY A 658 13.05 -12.47 18.21
CA GLY A 658 14.30 -11.75 18.02
C GLY A 658 14.09 -10.29 17.65
N ALA A 659 15.13 -9.45 17.85
CA ALA A 659 15.10 -8.02 17.55
C ALA A 659 16.50 -7.47 17.23
N LEU A 660 16.72 -7.06 15.98
CA LEU A 660 17.95 -6.44 15.50
C LEU A 660 17.91 -4.91 15.63
N LYS A 661 18.97 -4.30 16.12
CA LYS A 661 19.08 -2.83 16.16
C LYS A 661 19.23 -2.27 14.76
N LEU A 662 18.42 -1.23 14.46
CA LEU A 662 18.49 -0.44 13.23
C LEU A 662 19.02 0.97 13.53
N PRO A 663 19.79 1.57 12.61
CA PRO A 663 20.29 2.94 12.75
C PRO A 663 19.20 4.00 12.52
N ALA A 664 18.10 3.63 11.89
CA ALA A 664 16.94 4.49 11.60
C ALA A 664 15.67 3.62 11.48
N PRO A 665 14.48 4.23 11.54
CA PRO A 665 13.22 3.50 11.36
C PRO A 665 13.12 2.80 10.02
N GLN A 666 12.36 1.71 9.98
CA GLN A 666 11.92 1.10 8.74
C GLN A 666 11.04 2.08 7.96
N THR A 667 11.34 2.30 6.69
CA THR A 667 10.57 3.19 5.81
C THR A 667 10.14 2.56 4.50
N GLY A 668 10.81 1.48 4.04
CA GLY A 668 10.34 0.57 3.00
C GLY A 668 9.90 -0.77 3.59
N SER A 669 9.23 -1.60 2.82
CA SER A 669 8.88 -2.96 3.28
C SER A 669 10.11 -3.88 3.23
N PRO A 670 10.30 -4.76 4.22
CA PRO A 670 11.37 -5.75 4.17
C PRO A 670 11.13 -6.77 3.06
N MET A 671 12.22 -7.29 2.49
CA MET A 671 12.24 -8.37 1.52
C MET A 671 13.37 -9.34 1.82
N THR A 672 13.35 -10.54 1.24
CA THR A 672 14.36 -11.56 1.45
C THR A 672 14.62 -12.35 0.17
N TYR A 673 15.86 -12.82 0.01
CA TYR A 673 16.26 -13.66 -1.12
C TYR A 673 17.33 -14.66 -0.74
N MET A 674 17.55 -15.65 -1.60
CA MET A 674 18.69 -16.59 -1.53
C MET A 674 19.70 -16.24 -2.60
N LEU A 675 20.97 -16.18 -2.26
CA LEU A 675 22.06 -16.03 -3.20
C LEU A 675 23.26 -16.86 -2.72
N ASP A 676 23.82 -17.69 -3.60
CA ASP A 676 24.98 -18.57 -3.31
C ASP A 676 24.80 -19.44 -2.07
N GLY A 677 23.56 -19.84 -1.76
CA GLY A 677 23.23 -20.69 -0.60
C GLY A 677 23.04 -19.92 0.72
N GLU A 678 23.14 -18.59 0.72
CA GLU A 678 22.93 -17.71 1.86
C GLU A 678 21.61 -16.92 1.72
N GLN A 679 20.85 -16.83 2.81
CA GLN A 679 19.64 -16.02 2.87
C GLN A 679 19.97 -14.59 3.31
N TYR A 680 19.54 -13.63 2.51
CA TYR A 680 19.64 -12.20 2.81
C TYR A 680 18.28 -11.63 3.21
N LEU A 681 18.29 -10.73 4.18
CA LEU A 681 17.14 -9.93 4.59
C LEU A 681 17.46 -8.46 4.34
N VAL A 682 16.67 -7.78 3.49
CA VAL A 682 16.94 -6.40 3.06
C VAL A 682 15.77 -5.49 3.37
N LEU A 683 16.07 -4.28 3.83
CA LEU A 683 15.06 -3.25 4.05
C LEU A 683 15.63 -1.84 3.84
N ALA A 684 14.74 -0.90 3.51
CA ALA A 684 15.03 0.52 3.46
C ALA A 684 14.76 1.17 4.82
N VAL A 685 15.73 1.95 5.29
CA VAL A 685 15.62 2.74 6.52
C VAL A 685 15.90 4.21 6.24
N SER A 686 15.19 5.10 6.92
CA SER A 686 15.43 6.55 6.92
C SER A 686 14.68 7.22 8.06
N GLY A 687 14.96 8.48 8.32
CA GLY A 687 14.24 9.24 9.34
C GLY A 687 14.79 10.65 9.52
N SER A 688 14.29 11.38 10.51
CA SER A 688 14.77 12.74 10.81
C SER A 688 16.25 12.71 11.16
N GLY A 689 17.07 13.37 10.34
CA GLY A 689 18.52 13.43 10.50
C GLY A 689 19.29 12.19 10.02
N TYR A 690 18.60 11.19 9.45
CA TYR A 690 19.21 10.00 8.88
C TYR A 690 18.69 9.78 7.46
N SER A 691 19.55 9.97 6.48
CA SER A 691 19.23 9.80 5.06
C SER A 691 18.98 8.36 4.67
N GLY A 692 18.28 8.18 3.56
CA GLY A 692 17.89 6.86 3.03
C GLY A 692 19.06 5.90 2.88
N GLU A 693 18.83 4.65 3.28
CA GLU A 693 19.79 3.57 3.21
C GLU A 693 19.10 2.25 2.99
N LEU A 694 19.66 1.39 2.12
CA LEU A 694 19.36 -0.04 2.10
C LEU A 694 20.33 -0.77 3.03
N LEU A 695 19.79 -1.60 3.90
CA LEU A 695 20.52 -2.49 4.79
C LEU A 695 20.24 -3.94 4.40
N ALA A 696 21.27 -4.71 4.21
CA ALA A 696 21.18 -6.17 4.05
C ALA A 696 21.80 -6.88 5.25
N PHE A 697 21.11 -7.88 5.73
CA PHE A 697 21.54 -8.76 6.83
C PHE A 697 21.65 -10.19 6.34
N LYS A 698 22.58 -10.95 6.89
CA LYS A 698 22.73 -12.41 6.75
C LYS A 698 23.33 -13.02 8.00
N LEU A 699 23.41 -14.38 8.06
CA LEU A 699 24.09 -15.12 9.11
C LEU A 699 25.60 -15.06 8.96
#